data_c1c04e45ea0a1389cd6de49a9cb55e0f
#
_entry.id   c1c04e45ea0a1389cd6de49a9cb55e0f
#
_cell.length_a   1.000
_cell.length_b   1.000
_cell.length_c   1.000
_cell.angle_alpha   90.00
_cell.angle_beta   90.00
_cell.angle_gamma   90.00
#
_symmetry.space_group_name_H-M   'P 1'
#
loop_
_entity.id
_entity.type
_entity.pdbx_description
1 polymer ?
#
loop_
_entity_poly.entity_id
_entity_poly.type
_entity_poly.pdbx_seq_one_letter_code
_entity_poly.pdbx_strand_id
1 'polypeptide(L)'
;MRSICFIFFLILSMSTAMAVKAPPYPILVRQPDGSTITLYIKGDEFFHYAVADNGKAMVMDKDGFYRTAELPSAALAAAIREQNIMRFNAAGGFRPINRAAVSSSVKALIIPVEFKDRSFSVSAPKEHFHNMLNSPGYSENGGTGSAKDYFEANMPGMQFDFDVADPVRLSKSYAYYGENDLSTPSVITYDMRLTELVEEACSLADASVDFSAYDRDGDGQVDYLFLYLAGYNEAESGDTYAVWPQTNNIYQEGIRADGVRIGLFGCSSELSGGDLGQDGNSIPSGIGTFCHEFGHFLGLKDLYDTDYGNGGMSNCLWGRLSVMDEGNYNNSGRTPPYFCAIDRELAGSADYTNLTIGTTMSLEPIQANGRIIRVPTSNSGEYYLIENRIQTGWDAYIEGSGMIVYHVDRSQNIVDGITAAVRWTSNLINACASHECADLVEAFPNAGHISQVFFPGQAGITEFSAAGDPAFIAWDGTPTGFRLANIMHNGDNLTFDILEDVSEILLSPLSCHIRAYQNKAVLEWSPGRPGDYTWGIIWGEAIADAPVFQDTALISRFTFYNLQPKTDYYCSVYHIGRHSNGDTVSVMFSTQALTSPYPYIMLKRHYETGDTLEMVVNNITEECRSVIWYVNGWRAISDRYVFRETGEYEIKAILEYASDGSKEYLVRRLTVTDAFIKDEEEE
;
A
#
# COMPACT_ATOMS: atom_id res chain seq x y z
N MET A 1 -40.55 28.15 -13.00
CA MET A 1 -40.08 26.81 -13.36
C MET A 1 -38.56 26.86 -13.32
N ARG A 2 -37.94 26.41 -12.22
CA ARG A 2 -36.48 26.29 -12.06
C ARG A 2 -36.13 24.85 -12.33
N SER A 3 -35.42 24.59 -13.43
CA SER A 3 -34.87 23.27 -13.76
C SER A 3 -33.70 22.99 -12.82
N ILE A 4 -33.86 22.01 -11.96
CA ILE A 4 -32.77 21.44 -11.15
C ILE A 4 -32.13 20.37 -12.02
N CYS A 5 -30.92 20.63 -12.54
CA CYS A 5 -30.06 19.61 -13.12
C CYS A 5 -29.50 18.73 -11.99
N PHE A 6 -29.99 17.50 -11.87
CA PHE A 6 -29.35 16.46 -11.12
C PHE A 6 -28.13 15.96 -11.94
N ILE A 7 -26.94 16.32 -11.52
CA ILE A 7 -25.72 15.66 -12.00
C ILE A 7 -25.63 14.34 -11.24
N PHE A 8 -25.98 13.25 -11.93
CA PHE A 8 -25.64 11.90 -11.47
C PHE A 8 -24.11 11.75 -11.62
N PHE A 9 -23.40 11.80 -10.51
CA PHE A 9 -22.08 11.20 -10.45
C PHE A 9 -22.25 9.69 -10.57
N LEU A 10 -22.01 9.15 -11.76
CA LEU A 10 -21.72 7.74 -11.93
C LEU A 10 -20.40 7.47 -11.19
N ILE A 11 -20.47 6.92 -10.00
CA ILE A 11 -19.32 6.28 -9.37
C ILE A 11 -19.09 5.01 -10.21
N LEU A 12 -18.21 5.11 -11.22
CA LEU A 12 -17.62 3.92 -11.80
C LEU A 12 -16.83 3.26 -10.67
N SER A 13 -17.27 2.10 -10.22
CA SER A 13 -16.45 1.20 -9.43
C SER A 13 -15.26 0.79 -10.30
N MET A 14 -14.11 1.43 -10.09
CA MET A 14 -12.85 1.01 -10.68
C MET A 14 -12.44 -0.28 -9.97
N SER A 15 -12.53 -1.39 -10.65
CA SER A 15 -11.96 -2.66 -10.21
C SER A 15 -10.69 -2.92 -11.00
N THR A 16 -9.65 -3.40 -10.34
CA THR A 16 -8.30 -3.59 -10.90
C THR A 16 -8.01 -5.06 -11.11
N ALA A 17 -7.17 -5.41 -12.09
CA ALA A 17 -6.56 -6.73 -12.18
C ALA A 17 -5.69 -6.97 -10.95
N MET A 18 -5.46 -8.21 -10.63
CA MET A 18 -4.81 -8.67 -9.43
C MET A 18 -3.93 -9.85 -9.76
N ALA A 19 -2.69 -9.87 -9.27
CA ALA A 19 -1.78 -10.97 -9.48
C ALA A 19 -0.74 -11.05 -8.38
N VAL A 20 -0.09 -12.21 -8.34
CA VAL A 20 0.96 -12.47 -7.37
C VAL A 20 2.15 -11.53 -7.56
N LYS A 21 2.64 -10.98 -6.46
CA LYS A 21 3.93 -10.29 -6.39
C LYS A 21 5.07 -11.26 -6.70
N ALA A 22 6.12 -10.78 -7.33
CA ALA A 22 7.34 -11.56 -7.52
C ALA A 22 7.89 -12.09 -6.18
N PRO A 23 8.48 -13.32 -6.15
CA PRO A 23 8.93 -13.95 -4.93
C PRO A 23 10.07 -13.17 -4.26
N PRO A 24 10.18 -13.22 -2.92
CA PRO A 24 11.19 -12.48 -2.17
C PRO A 24 12.60 -13.09 -2.26
N TYR A 25 12.74 -14.26 -2.85
CA TYR A 25 14.01 -15.00 -2.94
C TYR A 25 14.65 -14.87 -4.33
N PRO A 26 16.00 -15.02 -4.40
CA PRO A 26 16.71 -14.95 -5.67
C PRO A 26 16.44 -16.16 -6.56
N ILE A 27 16.51 -15.95 -7.86
CA ILE A 27 16.52 -17.00 -8.89
C ILE A 27 17.90 -17.09 -9.56
N LEU A 28 18.29 -18.30 -9.92
CA LEU A 28 19.48 -18.53 -10.71
C LEU A 28 19.12 -18.67 -12.18
N VAL A 29 19.67 -17.80 -13.02
CA VAL A 29 19.41 -17.83 -14.46
C VAL A 29 20.69 -18.23 -15.19
N ARG A 30 20.59 -19.17 -16.11
CA ARG A 30 21.68 -19.59 -16.99
C ARG A 30 21.74 -18.66 -18.19
N GLN A 31 22.90 -18.05 -18.40
CA GLN A 31 23.22 -17.23 -19.55
C GLN A 31 23.52 -18.10 -20.79
N PRO A 32 23.40 -17.57 -22.04
CA PRO A 32 23.69 -18.30 -23.26
C PRO A 32 25.10 -18.89 -23.36
N ASP A 33 26.08 -18.31 -22.67
CA ASP A 33 27.46 -18.82 -22.60
C ASP A 33 27.67 -19.91 -21.55
N GLY A 34 26.57 -20.32 -20.85
CA GLY A 34 26.60 -21.32 -19.79
C GLY A 34 26.96 -20.77 -18.40
N SER A 35 27.31 -19.50 -18.27
CA SER A 35 27.48 -18.83 -16.96
C SER A 35 26.13 -18.68 -16.27
N THR A 36 26.14 -18.53 -14.94
CA THR A 36 24.95 -18.28 -14.15
C THR A 36 24.96 -16.90 -13.53
N ILE A 37 23.80 -16.29 -13.40
CA ILE A 37 23.59 -15.02 -12.73
C ILE A 37 22.46 -15.14 -11.71
N THR A 38 22.63 -14.52 -10.54
CA THR A 38 21.57 -14.42 -9.53
C THR A 38 20.77 -13.17 -9.79
N LEU A 39 19.46 -13.32 -9.87
CA LEU A 39 18.51 -12.23 -10.07
C LEU A 39 17.42 -12.26 -9.00
N TYR A 40 16.90 -11.11 -8.68
CA TYR A 40 15.65 -10.91 -7.95
C TYR A 40 14.65 -10.28 -8.91
N ILE A 41 13.51 -10.89 -9.11
CA ILE A 41 12.42 -10.26 -9.82
C ILE A 41 11.70 -9.32 -8.86
N LYS A 42 11.28 -8.17 -9.36
CA LYS A 42 10.54 -7.15 -8.62
C LYS A 42 9.34 -6.73 -9.44
N GLY A 43 8.20 -6.60 -8.79
CA GLY A 43 7.00 -6.12 -9.48
C GLY A 43 5.89 -7.16 -9.55
N ASP A 44 4.91 -6.87 -10.41
CA ASP A 44 3.72 -7.66 -10.70
C ASP A 44 3.46 -7.73 -12.22
N GLU A 45 2.30 -8.23 -12.61
CA GLU A 45 1.88 -8.37 -14.01
C GLU A 45 1.81 -7.06 -14.79
N PHE A 46 1.69 -5.92 -14.10
CA PHE A 46 1.58 -4.61 -14.75
C PHE A 46 2.91 -3.88 -14.88
N PHE A 47 3.86 -4.25 -14.04
CA PHE A 47 5.16 -3.60 -14.01
C PHE A 47 6.18 -4.45 -13.27
N HIS A 48 7.10 -5.09 -13.97
CA HIS A 48 8.17 -5.86 -13.33
C HIS A 48 9.52 -5.72 -14.02
N TYR A 49 10.57 -6.06 -13.28
CA TYR A 49 11.95 -5.96 -13.71
C TYR A 49 12.85 -6.86 -12.87
N ALA A 50 14.03 -7.15 -13.39
CA ALA A 50 15.04 -7.92 -12.67
C ALA A 50 16.10 -7.01 -12.04
N VAL A 51 16.63 -7.40 -10.88
CA VAL A 51 17.80 -6.78 -10.24
C VAL A 51 18.83 -7.84 -9.86
N ALA A 52 20.10 -7.50 -9.94
CA ALA A 52 21.19 -8.35 -9.47
C ALA A 52 21.42 -8.17 -7.95
N ASP A 53 22.26 -9.02 -7.33
CA ASP A 53 22.63 -8.96 -5.89
C ASP A 53 23.11 -7.58 -5.42
N ASN A 54 23.70 -6.79 -6.32
CA ASN A 54 24.18 -5.43 -6.01
C ASN A 54 23.10 -4.34 -6.17
N GLY A 55 21.83 -4.73 -6.37
CA GLY A 55 20.69 -3.84 -6.56
C GLY A 55 20.61 -3.15 -7.93
N LYS A 56 21.49 -3.46 -8.87
CA LYS A 56 21.41 -2.89 -10.23
C LYS A 56 20.35 -3.59 -11.04
N ALA A 57 19.54 -2.80 -11.74
CA ALA A 57 18.58 -3.34 -12.69
C ALA A 57 19.28 -4.08 -13.82
N MET A 58 18.64 -5.15 -14.26
CA MET A 58 19.10 -6.05 -15.30
C MET A 58 18.01 -6.22 -16.36
N VAL A 59 18.38 -6.24 -17.62
CA VAL A 59 17.48 -6.52 -18.75
C VAL A 59 18.11 -7.57 -19.63
N MET A 60 17.30 -8.46 -20.16
CA MET A 60 17.73 -9.46 -21.12
C MET A 60 17.90 -8.77 -22.50
N ASP A 61 19.08 -8.89 -23.08
CA ASP A 61 19.34 -8.39 -24.43
C ASP A 61 18.82 -9.39 -25.51
N LYS A 62 18.84 -8.95 -26.76
CA LYS A 62 18.39 -9.77 -27.90
C LYS A 62 19.16 -11.09 -28.09
N ASP A 63 20.33 -11.22 -27.50
CA ASP A 63 21.18 -12.41 -27.56
C ASP A 63 20.96 -13.31 -26.31
N GLY A 64 19.99 -12.97 -25.45
CA GLY A 64 19.60 -13.71 -24.24
C GLY A 64 20.46 -13.46 -23.01
N PHE A 65 21.36 -12.46 -23.03
CA PHE A 65 22.18 -12.12 -21.86
C PHE A 65 21.53 -11.04 -21.02
N TYR A 66 21.51 -11.22 -19.73
CA TYR A 66 21.17 -10.15 -18.80
C TYR A 66 22.30 -9.12 -18.70
N ARG A 67 21.97 -7.85 -18.94
CA ARG A 67 22.87 -6.68 -18.90
C ARG A 67 22.35 -5.66 -17.91
N THR A 68 23.26 -4.88 -17.32
CA THR A 68 22.89 -3.75 -16.47
C THR A 68 22.09 -2.72 -17.28
N ALA A 69 21.01 -2.26 -16.71
CA ALA A 69 20.09 -1.28 -17.28
C ALA A 69 19.78 -0.15 -16.29
N GLU A 70 19.15 0.92 -16.78
CA GLU A 70 18.56 1.96 -15.93
C GLU A 70 17.06 1.74 -15.86
N LEU A 71 16.49 1.82 -14.66
CA LEU A 71 15.05 1.78 -14.46
C LEU A 71 14.41 3.13 -14.78
N PRO A 72 13.16 3.14 -15.23
CA PRO A 72 12.37 4.36 -15.30
C PRO A 72 12.26 5.02 -13.92
N SER A 73 12.00 6.32 -13.89
CA SER A 73 11.71 7.01 -12.63
C SER A 73 10.45 6.43 -11.97
N ALA A 74 10.33 6.56 -10.64
CA ALA A 74 9.14 6.09 -9.92
C ALA A 74 7.83 6.67 -10.50
N ALA A 75 7.84 7.96 -10.88
CA ALA A 75 6.69 8.59 -11.51
C ALA A 75 6.32 7.97 -12.87
N LEU A 76 7.32 7.61 -13.71
CA LEU A 76 7.06 6.92 -14.97
C LEU A 76 6.58 5.48 -14.75
N ALA A 77 7.13 4.78 -13.76
CA ALA A 77 6.68 3.45 -13.36
C ALA A 77 5.19 3.46 -12.94
N ALA A 78 4.80 4.41 -12.08
CA ALA A 78 3.42 4.60 -11.66
C ALA A 78 2.49 4.92 -12.84
N ALA A 79 2.91 5.79 -13.78
CA ALA A 79 2.13 6.13 -14.96
C ALA A 79 1.91 4.93 -15.90
N ILE A 80 2.94 4.09 -16.10
CA ILE A 80 2.85 2.86 -16.89
C ILE A 80 1.85 1.90 -16.24
N ARG A 81 1.98 1.68 -14.93
CA ARG A 81 1.09 0.83 -14.16
C ARG A 81 -0.36 1.31 -14.21
N GLU A 82 -0.61 2.60 -14.01
CA GLU A 82 -1.93 3.20 -14.13
C GLU A 82 -2.53 2.98 -15.53
N GLN A 83 -1.75 3.14 -16.58
CA GLN A 83 -2.21 2.88 -17.96
C GLN A 83 -2.63 1.41 -18.15
N ASN A 84 -1.91 0.45 -17.59
CA ASN A 84 -2.23 -0.96 -17.70
C ASN A 84 -3.48 -1.32 -16.88
N ILE A 85 -3.62 -0.76 -15.68
CA ILE A 85 -4.84 -0.84 -14.87
C ILE A 85 -6.05 -0.26 -15.64
N MET A 86 -5.89 0.87 -16.33
CA MET A 86 -6.96 1.44 -17.16
C MET A 86 -7.35 0.50 -18.30
N ARG A 87 -6.39 -0.17 -18.95
CA ARG A 87 -6.66 -1.17 -19.99
C ARG A 87 -7.49 -2.34 -19.45
N PHE A 88 -7.10 -2.88 -18.29
CA PHE A 88 -7.85 -3.92 -17.62
C PHE A 88 -9.29 -3.49 -17.28
N ASN A 89 -9.46 -2.31 -16.70
CA ASN A 89 -10.78 -1.76 -16.40
C ASN A 89 -11.63 -1.54 -17.66
N ALA A 90 -11.00 -1.12 -18.75
CA ALA A 90 -11.67 -0.98 -20.04
C ALA A 90 -12.11 -2.34 -20.61
N ALA A 91 -11.40 -3.43 -20.33
CA ALA A 91 -11.81 -4.79 -20.66
C ALA A 91 -13.01 -5.30 -19.82
N GLY A 92 -13.38 -4.61 -18.76
CA GLY A 92 -14.55 -4.93 -17.93
C GLY A 92 -14.24 -4.98 -16.43
N GLY A 93 -12.97 -4.92 -16.04
CA GLY A 93 -12.49 -4.92 -14.66
C GLY A 93 -12.88 -6.19 -13.89
N PHE A 94 -12.59 -6.22 -12.61
CA PHE A 94 -13.03 -7.29 -11.73
C PHE A 94 -14.51 -7.06 -11.34
N ARG A 95 -15.37 -8.00 -11.64
CA ARG A 95 -16.76 -7.99 -11.18
C ARG A 95 -16.90 -8.97 -10.03
N PRO A 96 -17.22 -8.49 -8.81
CA PRO A 96 -17.48 -9.39 -7.71
C PRO A 96 -18.63 -10.35 -8.07
N ILE A 97 -18.41 -11.63 -7.86
CA ILE A 97 -19.47 -12.62 -8.01
C ILE A 97 -20.58 -12.31 -6.99
N ASN A 98 -21.84 -12.39 -7.40
CA ASN A 98 -22.95 -12.16 -6.50
C ASN A 98 -23.09 -13.30 -5.50
N ARG A 99 -22.30 -13.25 -4.42
CA ARG A 99 -22.27 -14.28 -3.37
C ARG A 99 -23.63 -14.56 -2.72
N ALA A 100 -24.56 -13.61 -2.77
CA ALA A 100 -25.90 -13.83 -2.24
C ALA A 100 -26.71 -14.81 -3.12
N ALA A 101 -26.33 -14.99 -4.38
CA ALA A 101 -26.96 -15.95 -5.29
C ALA A 101 -26.23 -17.31 -5.31
N VAL A 102 -24.95 -17.36 -4.90
CA VAL A 102 -24.17 -18.61 -4.83
C VAL A 102 -24.47 -19.32 -3.51
N SER A 103 -24.86 -20.59 -3.60
CA SER A 103 -25.06 -21.48 -2.46
C SER A 103 -23.75 -21.66 -1.67
N SER A 104 -23.80 -22.35 -0.53
CA SER A 104 -22.64 -22.69 0.32
C SER A 104 -21.55 -23.55 -0.36
N SER A 105 -21.42 -23.47 -1.68
CA SER A 105 -20.44 -24.23 -2.47
C SER A 105 -19.92 -23.43 -3.65
N VAL A 106 -18.60 -23.52 -3.85
CA VAL A 106 -17.85 -23.00 -5.00
C VAL A 106 -17.52 -24.16 -5.93
N LYS A 107 -17.82 -24.04 -7.21
CA LYS A 107 -17.40 -24.99 -8.25
C LYS A 107 -16.59 -24.24 -9.31
N ALA A 108 -15.33 -24.60 -9.49
CA ALA A 108 -14.43 -23.97 -10.44
C ALA A 108 -14.03 -24.95 -11.55
N LEU A 109 -13.92 -24.43 -12.77
CA LEU A 109 -13.36 -25.14 -13.90
C LEU A 109 -11.85 -24.92 -13.95
N ILE A 110 -11.09 -26.01 -13.97
CA ILE A 110 -9.63 -26.00 -14.09
C ILE A 110 -9.25 -26.63 -15.40
N ILE A 111 -8.56 -25.91 -16.28
CA ILE A 111 -8.10 -26.42 -17.57
C ILE A 111 -6.57 -26.52 -17.55
N PRO A 112 -5.99 -27.72 -17.55
CA PRO A 112 -4.56 -27.92 -17.79
C PRO A 112 -4.22 -27.60 -19.25
N VAL A 113 -3.21 -26.77 -19.51
CA VAL A 113 -2.86 -26.23 -20.81
C VAL A 113 -1.42 -26.56 -21.15
N GLU A 114 -1.23 -27.30 -22.28
CA GLU A 114 0.05 -27.54 -22.88
C GLU A 114 0.27 -26.61 -24.09
N PHE A 115 1.52 -26.32 -24.38
CA PHE A 115 1.89 -25.57 -25.60
C PHE A 115 2.36 -26.51 -26.71
N LYS A 116 2.44 -26.01 -27.95
CA LYS A 116 2.92 -26.79 -29.09
C LYS A 116 4.27 -27.44 -28.82
N ASP A 117 5.15 -26.75 -28.12
CA ASP A 117 6.56 -27.13 -27.86
C ASP A 117 6.84 -27.47 -26.39
N ARG A 118 5.84 -27.38 -25.50
CA ARG A 118 6.00 -27.70 -24.09
C ARG A 118 4.80 -28.49 -23.57
N SER A 119 5.07 -29.67 -23.03
CA SER A 119 4.10 -30.52 -22.35
C SER A 119 4.33 -30.48 -20.86
N PHE A 120 3.35 -30.94 -20.08
CA PHE A 120 3.52 -31.18 -18.66
C PHE A 120 4.65 -32.16 -18.38
N SER A 121 5.36 -31.95 -17.28
CA SER A 121 6.41 -32.85 -16.82
C SER A 121 5.82 -34.13 -16.20
N VAL A 122 4.61 -34.06 -15.68
CA VAL A 122 3.88 -35.20 -15.11
C VAL A 122 3.15 -35.99 -16.18
N SER A 123 3.10 -37.32 -16.06
CA SER A 123 2.51 -38.20 -17.04
C SER A 123 0.98 -38.21 -17.06
N ALA A 124 0.33 -37.78 -15.98
CA ALA A 124 -1.12 -37.75 -15.81
C ALA A 124 -1.56 -36.38 -15.24
N PRO A 125 -1.51 -35.30 -16.06
CA PRO A 125 -1.75 -33.94 -15.56
C PRO A 125 -3.12 -33.73 -14.87
N LYS A 126 -4.18 -34.30 -15.48
CA LYS A 126 -5.54 -34.22 -14.89
C LYS A 126 -5.59 -34.81 -13.48
N GLU A 127 -5.05 -36.02 -13.30
CA GLU A 127 -5.02 -36.68 -12.00
C GLU A 127 -4.12 -35.91 -10.98
N HIS A 128 -2.96 -35.46 -11.45
CA HIS A 128 -2.04 -34.67 -10.65
C HIS A 128 -2.72 -33.41 -10.09
N PHE A 129 -3.30 -32.58 -10.94
CA PHE A 129 -3.99 -31.36 -10.51
C PHE A 129 -5.26 -31.68 -9.72
N HIS A 130 -6.02 -32.73 -10.08
CA HIS A 130 -7.15 -33.14 -9.28
C HIS A 130 -6.74 -33.50 -7.84
N ASN A 131 -5.67 -34.26 -7.68
CA ASN A 131 -5.17 -34.64 -6.34
C ASN A 131 -4.69 -33.41 -5.55
N MET A 132 -3.89 -32.55 -6.18
CA MET A 132 -3.36 -31.33 -5.55
C MET A 132 -4.47 -30.37 -5.10
N LEU A 133 -5.53 -30.26 -5.89
CA LEU A 133 -6.61 -29.31 -5.64
C LEU A 133 -7.72 -29.87 -4.75
N ASN A 134 -8.01 -31.20 -4.77
CA ASN A 134 -9.20 -31.74 -4.13
C ASN A 134 -8.94 -32.86 -3.10
N SER A 135 -7.79 -33.57 -3.16
CA SER A 135 -7.62 -34.75 -2.31
C SER A 135 -7.41 -34.37 -0.84
N PRO A 136 -8.25 -34.88 0.07
CA PRO A 136 -8.10 -34.55 1.50
C PRO A 136 -6.73 -34.94 2.03
N GLY A 137 -6.07 -34.01 2.74
CA GLY A 137 -4.76 -34.24 3.33
C GLY A 137 -3.65 -34.45 2.30
N TYR A 138 -3.78 -33.88 1.10
CA TYR A 138 -2.73 -33.92 0.10
C TYR A 138 -1.40 -33.43 0.64
N SER A 139 -0.37 -34.26 0.58
CA SER A 139 0.94 -34.00 1.20
C SER A 139 2.11 -34.31 0.29
N GLU A 140 1.88 -34.51 -0.99
CA GLU A 140 2.95 -34.66 -1.95
C GLU A 140 3.86 -33.43 -1.92
N ASN A 141 5.13 -33.62 -2.11
CA ASN A 141 6.16 -32.56 -1.99
C ASN A 141 6.24 -31.88 -0.60
N GLY A 142 5.64 -32.44 0.47
CA GLY A 142 5.61 -31.85 1.80
C GLY A 142 4.58 -30.75 1.99
N GLY A 143 3.49 -30.78 1.21
CA GLY A 143 2.32 -29.90 1.38
C GLY A 143 1.55 -30.20 2.68
N THR A 144 0.77 -29.23 3.15
CA THR A 144 -0.06 -29.34 4.36
C THR A 144 -1.45 -29.91 4.06
N GLY A 145 -1.94 -29.75 2.86
CA GLY A 145 -3.24 -30.20 2.37
C GLY A 145 -3.46 -29.80 0.91
N SER A 146 -4.64 -30.11 0.37
CA SER A 146 -5.09 -29.65 -0.94
C SER A 146 -5.58 -28.20 -0.90
N ALA A 147 -5.79 -27.59 -2.06
CA ALA A 147 -6.43 -26.27 -2.14
C ALA A 147 -7.83 -26.27 -1.54
N LYS A 148 -8.58 -27.35 -1.72
CA LYS A 148 -9.88 -27.58 -1.06
C LYS A 148 -9.75 -27.55 0.46
N ASP A 149 -8.80 -28.32 1.03
CA ASP A 149 -8.54 -28.31 2.47
C ASP A 149 -8.21 -26.90 2.97
N TYR A 150 -7.44 -26.14 2.17
CA TYR A 150 -7.05 -24.77 2.51
C TYR A 150 -8.26 -23.82 2.57
N PHE A 151 -9.06 -23.79 1.50
CA PHE A 151 -10.21 -22.87 1.45
C PHE A 151 -11.32 -23.27 2.45
N GLU A 152 -11.58 -24.57 2.63
CA GLU A 152 -12.56 -25.04 3.61
C GLU A 152 -12.12 -24.74 5.05
N ALA A 153 -10.82 -24.78 5.36
CA ALA A 153 -10.29 -24.37 6.66
C ALA A 153 -10.43 -22.85 6.91
N ASN A 154 -10.35 -22.04 5.85
CA ASN A 154 -10.45 -20.58 5.93
C ASN A 154 -11.89 -20.06 5.84
N MET A 155 -12.80 -20.83 5.28
CA MET A 155 -14.20 -20.48 5.07
C MET A 155 -15.13 -21.60 5.59
N PRO A 156 -15.23 -21.76 6.91
CA PRO A 156 -16.02 -22.83 7.51
C PRO A 156 -17.47 -22.83 7.01
N GLY A 157 -17.94 -24.01 6.61
CA GLY A 157 -19.31 -24.17 6.06
C GLY A 157 -19.42 -23.96 4.56
N MET A 158 -18.39 -23.47 3.89
CA MET A 158 -18.28 -23.47 2.41
C MET A 158 -17.70 -24.82 1.95
N GLN A 159 -18.11 -25.25 0.75
CA GLN A 159 -17.55 -26.42 0.07
C GLN A 159 -16.87 -25.96 -1.22
N PHE A 160 -15.73 -26.53 -1.52
CA PHE A 160 -14.98 -26.24 -2.75
C PHE A 160 -14.86 -27.51 -3.61
N ASP A 161 -15.06 -27.34 -4.91
CA ASP A 161 -14.91 -28.38 -5.92
C ASP A 161 -14.16 -27.79 -7.13
N PHE A 162 -12.95 -28.29 -7.35
CA PHE A 162 -12.10 -27.87 -8.45
C PHE A 162 -12.15 -28.94 -9.54
N ASP A 163 -13.05 -28.79 -10.51
CA ASP A 163 -13.32 -29.75 -11.57
C ASP A 163 -12.24 -29.63 -12.66
N VAL A 164 -11.35 -30.62 -12.73
CA VAL A 164 -10.20 -30.60 -13.63
C VAL A 164 -10.58 -31.26 -14.96
N ALA A 165 -10.55 -30.46 -16.02
CA ALA A 165 -10.78 -30.92 -17.40
C ALA A 165 -9.61 -31.79 -17.93
N ASP A 166 -9.81 -32.42 -19.06
CA ASP A 166 -8.73 -33.06 -19.78
C ASP A 166 -7.73 -32.01 -20.30
N PRO A 167 -6.42 -32.29 -20.31
CA PRO A 167 -5.43 -31.36 -20.81
C PRO A 167 -5.67 -30.97 -22.27
N VAL A 168 -5.53 -29.68 -22.57
CA VAL A 168 -5.59 -29.16 -23.95
C VAL A 168 -4.21 -28.76 -24.44
N ARG A 169 -3.96 -28.85 -25.74
CA ARG A 169 -2.69 -28.46 -26.36
C ARG A 169 -2.89 -27.32 -27.34
N LEU A 170 -2.32 -26.17 -27.05
CA LEU A 170 -2.39 -24.99 -27.89
C LEU A 170 -1.56 -25.14 -29.18
N SER A 171 -1.95 -24.38 -30.21
CA SER A 171 -1.35 -24.45 -31.54
C SER A 171 -0.01 -23.73 -31.69
N LYS A 172 0.30 -22.79 -30.77
CA LYS A 172 1.53 -21.99 -30.79
C LYS A 172 2.50 -22.42 -29.69
N SER A 173 3.71 -21.87 -29.76
CA SER A 173 4.77 -22.14 -28.78
C SER A 173 4.49 -21.48 -27.43
N TYR A 174 5.16 -21.98 -26.40
CA TYR A 174 5.21 -21.39 -25.07
C TYR A 174 5.61 -19.89 -25.12
N ALA A 175 6.71 -19.57 -25.84
CA ALA A 175 7.17 -18.20 -25.99
C ALA A 175 6.23 -17.29 -26.80
N TYR A 176 5.31 -17.84 -27.59
CA TYR A 176 4.32 -17.04 -28.30
C TYR A 176 3.27 -16.49 -27.35
N TYR A 177 2.75 -17.32 -26.43
CA TYR A 177 1.72 -16.89 -25.48
C TYR A 177 2.26 -16.08 -24.32
N GLY A 178 3.54 -16.27 -23.95
CA GLY A 178 4.26 -15.44 -22.97
C GLY A 178 4.97 -14.24 -23.62
N GLU A 179 4.51 -13.76 -24.80
CA GLU A 179 5.06 -12.55 -25.42
C GLU A 179 4.69 -11.31 -24.58
N ASN A 180 5.72 -10.64 -24.08
CA ASN A 180 5.61 -9.46 -23.25
C ASN A 180 5.60 -8.14 -24.03
N ASP A 181 4.92 -7.11 -23.50
CA ASP A 181 5.11 -5.75 -23.97
C ASP A 181 6.45 -5.19 -23.48
N LEU A 182 7.37 -4.99 -24.43
CA LEU A 182 8.70 -4.43 -24.22
C LEU A 182 8.81 -2.99 -24.75
N SER A 183 7.71 -2.29 -24.88
CA SER A 183 7.68 -0.91 -25.40
C SER A 183 8.39 0.08 -24.47
N THR A 184 8.48 -0.24 -23.18
CA THR A 184 9.21 0.56 -22.18
C THR A 184 10.58 -0.05 -21.91
N PRO A 185 11.68 0.68 -22.08
CA PRO A 185 13.02 0.16 -21.82
C PRO A 185 13.20 -0.33 -20.39
N SER A 186 13.83 -1.50 -20.23
CA SER A 186 14.23 -2.10 -18.94
C SER A 186 13.12 -2.59 -18.02
N VAL A 187 11.88 -2.57 -18.46
CA VAL A 187 10.73 -3.10 -17.72
C VAL A 187 9.82 -3.90 -18.63
N ILE A 188 9.08 -4.82 -18.04
CA ILE A 188 8.03 -5.62 -18.68
C ILE A 188 6.71 -5.14 -18.09
N THR A 189 5.68 -5.02 -18.91
CA THR A 189 4.46 -4.32 -18.50
C THR A 189 3.19 -5.18 -18.59
N TYR A 190 3.12 -6.20 -19.40
CA TYR A 190 2.02 -7.18 -19.43
C TYR A 190 2.23 -8.25 -20.51
N ASP A 191 1.57 -9.40 -20.35
CA ASP A 191 1.49 -10.46 -21.36
C ASP A 191 0.56 -10.06 -22.50
N MET A 192 1.07 -10.02 -23.72
CA MET A 192 0.32 -9.51 -24.89
C MET A 192 -0.71 -10.51 -25.45
N ARG A 193 -0.62 -11.80 -25.12
CA ARG A 193 -1.37 -12.89 -25.78
C ARG A 193 -2.36 -13.62 -24.87
N LEU A 194 -2.68 -13.05 -23.71
CA LEU A 194 -3.59 -13.71 -22.75
C LEU A 194 -4.97 -14.01 -23.33
N THR A 195 -5.55 -13.07 -24.07
CA THR A 195 -6.85 -13.28 -24.74
C THR A 195 -6.79 -14.48 -25.70
N GLU A 196 -5.78 -14.55 -26.55
CA GLU A 196 -5.61 -15.65 -27.49
C GLU A 196 -5.38 -16.99 -26.77
N LEU A 197 -4.63 -16.97 -25.66
CA LEU A 197 -4.38 -18.16 -24.83
C LEU A 197 -5.68 -18.71 -24.26
N VAL A 198 -6.48 -17.84 -23.60
CA VAL A 198 -7.75 -18.25 -22.98
C VAL A 198 -8.77 -18.70 -24.01
N GLU A 199 -8.89 -17.97 -25.13
CA GLU A 199 -9.81 -18.30 -26.23
C GLU A 199 -9.52 -19.66 -26.81
N GLU A 200 -8.26 -19.96 -27.15
CA GLU A 200 -7.87 -21.25 -27.71
C GLU A 200 -8.03 -22.38 -26.70
N ALA A 201 -7.62 -22.17 -25.42
CA ALA A 201 -7.78 -23.19 -24.39
C ALA A 201 -9.25 -23.55 -24.15
N CYS A 202 -10.13 -22.56 -24.04
CA CYS A 202 -11.56 -22.79 -23.88
C CYS A 202 -12.19 -23.46 -25.13
N SER A 203 -11.84 -23.02 -26.33
CA SER A 203 -12.33 -23.60 -27.56
C SER A 203 -11.92 -25.08 -27.73
N LEU A 204 -10.73 -25.44 -27.26
CA LEU A 204 -10.28 -26.84 -27.28
C LEU A 204 -10.96 -27.70 -26.21
N ALA A 205 -11.28 -27.13 -25.07
CA ALA A 205 -11.97 -27.79 -23.96
C ALA A 205 -13.48 -27.99 -24.23
N ASP A 206 -14.10 -27.16 -25.06
CA ASP A 206 -15.54 -27.10 -25.35
C ASP A 206 -16.13 -28.44 -25.80
N ALA A 207 -15.35 -29.27 -26.45
CA ALA A 207 -15.80 -30.60 -26.87
C ALA A 207 -16.10 -31.59 -25.71
N SER A 208 -15.55 -31.33 -24.52
CA SER A 208 -15.64 -32.19 -23.33
C SER A 208 -16.15 -31.49 -22.06
N VAL A 209 -16.26 -30.17 -22.08
CA VAL A 209 -16.68 -29.34 -20.98
C VAL A 209 -17.98 -28.61 -21.32
N ASP A 210 -18.99 -28.72 -20.49
CA ASP A 210 -20.20 -27.86 -20.52
C ASP A 210 -19.94 -26.61 -19.67
N PHE A 211 -19.58 -25.52 -20.32
CA PHE A 211 -19.27 -24.26 -19.65
C PHE A 211 -20.49 -23.67 -18.90
N SER A 212 -21.72 -23.99 -19.34
CA SER A 212 -22.93 -23.51 -18.66
C SER A 212 -23.09 -24.07 -17.24
N ALA A 213 -22.44 -25.20 -16.93
CA ALA A 213 -22.41 -25.79 -15.59
C ALA A 213 -21.62 -24.97 -14.56
N TYR A 214 -20.87 -23.97 -15.01
CA TYR A 214 -20.02 -23.09 -14.18
C TYR A 214 -20.55 -21.64 -14.08
N ASP A 215 -21.75 -21.37 -14.61
CA ASP A 215 -22.57 -20.17 -14.35
C ASP A 215 -23.56 -20.51 -13.22
N ARG A 216 -23.06 -20.43 -11.98
CA ARG A 216 -23.81 -20.88 -10.79
C ARG A 216 -24.74 -19.82 -10.24
N ASP A 217 -24.46 -18.53 -10.47
CA ASP A 217 -25.32 -17.43 -10.05
C ASP A 217 -26.36 -17.03 -11.13
N GLY A 218 -26.24 -17.59 -12.34
CA GLY A 218 -27.19 -17.43 -13.46
C GLY A 218 -27.08 -16.07 -14.16
N ASP A 219 -25.93 -15.42 -14.08
CA ASP A 219 -25.71 -14.11 -14.70
C ASP A 219 -25.30 -14.19 -16.19
N GLY A 220 -25.14 -15.42 -16.70
CA GLY A 220 -24.74 -15.71 -18.07
C GLY A 220 -23.23 -15.69 -18.29
N GLN A 221 -22.42 -15.81 -17.23
CA GLN A 221 -20.97 -15.84 -17.27
C GLN A 221 -20.44 -17.04 -16.49
N VAL A 222 -19.26 -17.54 -16.88
CA VAL A 222 -18.51 -18.52 -16.10
C VAL A 222 -17.96 -17.84 -14.83
N ASP A 223 -18.29 -18.38 -13.64
CA ASP A 223 -17.92 -17.79 -12.35
C ASP A 223 -16.42 -17.92 -12.08
N TYR A 224 -15.87 -19.13 -12.23
CA TYR A 224 -14.50 -19.47 -11.83
C TYR A 224 -13.83 -20.31 -12.89
N LEU A 225 -12.95 -19.69 -13.67
CA LEU A 225 -12.09 -20.37 -14.63
C LEU A 225 -10.63 -20.23 -14.22
N PHE A 226 -9.89 -21.33 -14.19
CA PHE A 226 -8.46 -21.30 -13.91
C PHE A 226 -7.67 -22.16 -14.89
N LEU A 227 -6.54 -21.63 -15.39
CA LEU A 227 -5.66 -22.32 -16.32
C LEU A 227 -4.36 -22.73 -15.62
N TYR A 228 -4.03 -24.02 -15.64
CA TYR A 228 -2.70 -24.49 -15.26
C TYR A 228 -1.84 -24.67 -16.49
N LEU A 229 -0.75 -23.91 -16.58
CA LEU A 229 0.14 -23.84 -17.74
C LEU A 229 1.32 -24.81 -17.56
N ALA A 230 1.65 -25.58 -18.62
CA ALA A 230 2.80 -26.49 -18.61
C ALA A 230 4.12 -25.70 -18.55
N GLY A 231 5.02 -26.09 -17.68
CA GLY A 231 6.31 -25.44 -17.47
C GLY A 231 6.30 -24.42 -16.36
N TYR A 232 7.07 -23.34 -16.52
CA TYR A 232 7.30 -22.31 -15.51
C TYR A 232 6.37 -21.11 -15.70
N ASN A 233 6.34 -20.23 -14.70
CA ASN A 233 5.80 -18.88 -14.80
C ASN A 233 6.93 -17.83 -14.73
N GLU A 234 6.66 -16.63 -15.22
CA GLU A 234 7.64 -15.57 -15.29
C GLU A 234 8.03 -15.04 -13.90
N ALA A 235 7.07 -14.90 -12.98
CA ALA A 235 7.30 -14.36 -11.65
C ALA A 235 8.38 -15.13 -10.88
N GLU A 236 8.34 -16.47 -10.93
CA GLU A 236 9.22 -17.34 -10.15
C GLU A 236 10.48 -17.78 -10.92
N SER A 237 10.44 -17.81 -12.25
CA SER A 237 11.55 -18.27 -13.07
C SER A 237 12.41 -17.14 -13.64
N GLY A 238 11.84 -15.95 -13.81
CA GLY A 238 12.44 -14.87 -14.61
C GLY A 238 12.55 -15.20 -16.10
N ASP A 239 11.87 -16.23 -16.56
CA ASP A 239 11.76 -16.55 -18.00
C ASP A 239 10.75 -15.58 -18.64
N THR A 240 11.26 -14.56 -19.31
CA THR A 240 10.47 -13.51 -19.97
C THR A 240 9.65 -14.03 -21.17
N TYR A 241 9.65 -15.33 -21.43
CA TYR A 241 8.78 -16.02 -22.39
C TYR A 241 7.69 -16.84 -21.70
N ALA A 242 7.61 -16.80 -20.39
CA ALA A 242 6.57 -17.42 -19.61
C ALA A 242 5.45 -16.43 -19.31
N VAL A 243 4.23 -16.92 -19.09
CA VAL A 243 3.11 -16.09 -18.64
C VAL A 243 3.27 -15.79 -17.16
N TRP A 244 3.00 -14.56 -16.76
CA TRP A 244 2.93 -14.17 -15.35
C TRP A 244 1.66 -14.74 -14.70
N PRO A 245 1.71 -15.36 -13.49
CA PRO A 245 0.52 -15.80 -12.78
C PRO A 245 -0.36 -14.61 -12.43
N GLN A 246 -1.63 -14.67 -12.76
CA GLN A 246 -2.53 -13.55 -12.59
C GLN A 246 -4.00 -13.96 -12.60
N THR A 247 -4.83 -13.11 -11.98
CA THR A 247 -6.28 -13.11 -12.16
C THR A 247 -6.67 -11.92 -13.00
N ASN A 248 -7.16 -12.17 -14.21
CA ASN A 248 -7.40 -11.16 -15.23
C ASN A 248 -8.74 -11.37 -15.95
N ASN A 249 -9.09 -10.48 -16.85
CA ASN A 249 -10.40 -10.48 -17.49
C ASN A 249 -10.33 -10.05 -18.97
N ILE A 250 -11.04 -10.80 -19.79
CA ILE A 250 -11.11 -10.62 -21.24
C ILE A 250 -12.54 -10.38 -21.75
N TYR A 251 -13.41 -9.81 -20.89
CA TYR A 251 -14.85 -9.65 -21.23
C TYR A 251 -15.15 -8.91 -22.52
N GLN A 252 -14.32 -7.99 -22.95
CA GLN A 252 -14.57 -7.23 -24.19
C GLN A 252 -14.35 -8.06 -25.45
N GLU A 253 -13.54 -9.13 -25.38
CA GLU A 253 -13.20 -9.95 -26.53
C GLU A 253 -14.33 -10.89 -26.97
N GLY A 254 -15.35 -11.09 -26.10
CA GLY A 254 -16.58 -11.74 -26.51
C GLY A 254 -16.57 -13.25 -26.61
N ILE A 255 -15.65 -13.93 -25.90
CA ILE A 255 -15.59 -15.40 -25.86
C ILE A 255 -16.88 -15.96 -25.27
N ARG A 256 -17.47 -16.96 -25.97
CA ARG A 256 -18.66 -17.67 -25.51
C ARG A 256 -18.57 -19.15 -25.84
N ALA A 257 -19.02 -19.98 -24.89
CA ALA A 257 -19.23 -21.41 -25.07
C ALA A 257 -20.54 -21.79 -24.33
N ASP A 258 -21.30 -22.74 -24.86
CA ASP A 258 -22.55 -23.25 -24.26
C ASP A 258 -23.56 -22.17 -23.82
N GLY A 259 -23.54 -21.02 -24.51
CA GLY A 259 -24.46 -19.91 -24.22
C GLY A 259 -24.00 -18.96 -23.12
N VAL A 260 -22.98 -19.29 -22.35
CA VAL A 260 -22.37 -18.42 -21.33
C VAL A 260 -21.16 -17.68 -21.85
N ARG A 261 -20.81 -16.60 -21.17
CA ARG A 261 -19.65 -15.76 -21.50
C ARG A 261 -18.45 -16.16 -20.64
N ILE A 262 -17.30 -16.22 -21.26
CA ILE A 262 -16.01 -16.43 -20.58
C ILE A 262 -15.29 -15.08 -20.53
N GLY A 263 -14.86 -14.67 -19.36
CA GLY A 263 -14.23 -13.36 -19.19
C GLY A 263 -13.18 -13.36 -18.09
N LEU A 264 -13.59 -13.54 -16.86
CA LEU A 264 -12.70 -13.61 -15.70
C LEU A 264 -12.00 -14.97 -15.65
N PHE A 265 -10.67 -14.98 -15.53
CA PHE A 265 -9.88 -16.20 -15.41
C PHE A 265 -8.67 -15.97 -14.49
N GLY A 266 -8.18 -17.05 -13.89
CA GLY A 266 -6.90 -17.08 -13.20
C GLY A 266 -5.92 -18.00 -13.93
N CYS A 267 -4.62 -17.82 -13.74
CA CYS A 267 -3.63 -18.76 -14.24
C CYS A 267 -2.42 -18.91 -13.33
N SER A 268 -1.78 -20.07 -13.39
CA SER A 268 -0.52 -20.39 -12.76
C SER A 268 0.20 -21.50 -13.55
N SER A 269 1.40 -21.87 -13.14
CA SER A 269 2.23 -22.86 -13.81
C SER A 269 2.34 -24.18 -13.05
N GLU A 270 2.71 -25.25 -13.77
CA GLU A 270 3.03 -26.57 -13.22
C GLU A 270 4.28 -26.54 -12.33
N LEU A 271 5.28 -25.73 -12.71
CA LEU A 271 6.60 -25.72 -12.08
C LEU A 271 6.92 -24.37 -11.45
N SER A 272 7.51 -24.42 -10.26
CA SER A 272 8.13 -23.29 -9.56
C SER A 272 9.62 -23.18 -9.89
N GLY A 273 10.18 -21.98 -9.75
CA GLY A 273 11.58 -21.67 -10.03
C GLY A 273 11.86 -21.63 -11.53
N GLY A 274 13.09 -21.83 -11.90
CA GLY A 274 13.56 -21.85 -13.30
C GLY A 274 14.28 -23.14 -13.63
N ASP A 275 14.88 -23.21 -14.82
CA ASP A 275 15.65 -24.38 -15.30
C ASP A 275 16.79 -24.81 -14.35
N LEU A 276 17.24 -23.90 -13.49
CA LEU A 276 18.24 -24.19 -12.45
C LEU A 276 17.62 -24.44 -11.09
N GLY A 277 16.36 -24.02 -10.83
CA GLY A 277 15.73 -24.01 -9.50
C GLY A 277 16.58 -23.29 -8.48
N GLN A 278 16.20 -23.35 -7.18
CA GLN A 278 17.10 -22.90 -6.10
C GLN A 278 18.37 -23.77 -5.99
N ASP A 279 18.26 -25.04 -6.40
CA ASP A 279 19.33 -26.04 -6.38
C ASP A 279 19.66 -26.58 -7.79
N GLY A 280 19.22 -25.93 -8.84
CA GLY A 280 19.37 -26.37 -10.22
C GLY A 280 18.34 -27.41 -10.68
N ASN A 281 17.29 -27.66 -9.92
CA ASN A 281 16.22 -28.60 -10.25
C ASN A 281 14.87 -27.91 -10.38
N SER A 282 14.05 -28.32 -11.35
CA SER A 282 12.64 -27.91 -11.41
C SER A 282 11.88 -28.48 -10.23
N ILE A 283 11.05 -27.69 -9.61
CA ILE A 283 10.22 -28.08 -8.48
C ILE A 283 8.76 -27.99 -8.92
N PRO A 284 7.94 -29.04 -8.75
CA PRO A 284 6.50 -28.92 -8.97
C PRO A 284 5.92 -27.81 -8.08
N SER A 285 5.10 -26.95 -8.66
CA SER A 285 4.43 -25.88 -7.93
C SER A 285 3.55 -26.44 -6.82
N GLY A 286 3.52 -25.73 -5.68
CA GLY A 286 2.52 -25.96 -4.65
C GLY A 286 1.19 -25.27 -4.98
N ILE A 287 0.31 -25.23 -3.96
CA ILE A 287 -1.01 -24.59 -4.10
C ILE A 287 -0.97 -23.08 -3.83
N GLY A 288 0.16 -22.52 -3.39
CA GLY A 288 0.21 -21.16 -2.85
C GLY A 288 -0.17 -20.09 -3.86
N THR A 289 0.44 -20.08 -5.04
CA THR A 289 0.10 -19.15 -6.12
C THR A 289 -1.33 -19.35 -6.61
N PHE A 290 -1.80 -20.61 -6.70
CA PHE A 290 -3.21 -20.90 -6.97
C PHE A 290 -4.13 -20.28 -5.90
N CYS A 291 -3.80 -20.43 -4.61
CA CYS A 291 -4.61 -19.90 -3.52
C CYS A 291 -4.64 -18.36 -3.49
N HIS A 292 -3.55 -17.70 -3.89
CA HIS A 292 -3.48 -16.26 -4.06
C HIS A 292 -4.41 -15.82 -5.21
N GLU A 293 -4.18 -16.33 -6.41
CA GLU A 293 -4.96 -15.97 -7.60
C GLU A 293 -6.44 -16.34 -7.46
N PHE A 294 -6.74 -17.53 -6.92
CA PHE A 294 -8.12 -17.92 -6.65
C PHE A 294 -8.75 -17.09 -5.53
N GLY A 295 -7.97 -16.61 -4.60
CA GLY A 295 -8.38 -15.67 -3.55
C GLY A 295 -9.01 -14.39 -4.13
N HIS A 296 -8.51 -13.89 -5.24
CA HIS A 296 -9.08 -12.74 -5.92
C HIS A 296 -10.52 -12.99 -6.42
N PHE A 297 -10.81 -14.19 -6.92
CA PHE A 297 -12.20 -14.56 -7.22
C PHE A 297 -13.11 -14.52 -6.00
N LEU A 298 -12.57 -14.80 -4.82
CA LEU A 298 -13.28 -14.71 -3.54
C LEU A 298 -13.35 -13.28 -2.99
N GLY A 299 -12.78 -12.30 -3.70
CA GLY A 299 -12.79 -10.87 -3.37
C GLY A 299 -11.64 -10.41 -2.49
N LEU A 300 -10.63 -11.26 -2.27
CA LEU A 300 -9.42 -10.86 -1.58
C LEU A 300 -8.66 -9.81 -2.39
N LYS A 301 -7.83 -9.02 -1.73
CA LYS A 301 -7.08 -7.90 -2.29
C LYS A 301 -5.61 -8.03 -1.94
N ASP A 302 -4.74 -7.55 -2.83
CA ASP A 302 -3.32 -7.48 -2.53
C ASP A 302 -3.05 -6.55 -1.35
N LEU A 303 -2.21 -7.02 -0.42
CA LEU A 303 -1.86 -6.30 0.80
C LEU A 303 -0.43 -5.73 0.77
N TYR A 304 0.34 -6.01 -0.29
CA TYR A 304 1.63 -5.39 -0.53
C TYR A 304 1.50 -3.99 -1.15
N ASP A 305 2.61 -3.26 -1.23
CA ASP A 305 2.71 -1.97 -1.92
C ASP A 305 2.61 -2.18 -3.44
N THR A 306 1.42 -1.96 -3.99
CA THR A 306 1.11 -2.25 -5.39
C THR A 306 1.53 -1.14 -6.36
N ASP A 307 2.05 0.01 -5.92
CA ASP A 307 2.60 1.05 -6.80
C ASP A 307 4.14 1.12 -6.79
N TYR A 308 4.77 0.17 -6.08
CA TYR A 308 6.22 -0.04 -6.01
C TYR A 308 7.01 1.18 -5.53
N GLY A 309 6.45 1.88 -4.56
CA GLY A 309 7.10 2.96 -3.85
C GLY A 309 6.99 4.31 -4.53
N ASN A 310 6.00 4.51 -5.40
CA ASN A 310 5.61 5.86 -5.80
C ASN A 310 5.02 6.59 -4.58
N GLY A 311 5.71 7.61 -4.10
CA GLY A 311 5.36 8.27 -2.83
C GLY A 311 6.07 7.68 -1.59
N GLY A 312 6.94 6.69 -1.77
CA GLY A 312 7.70 5.99 -0.74
C GLY A 312 7.20 4.57 -0.52
N MET A 313 8.11 3.66 -0.17
CA MET A 313 7.76 2.27 0.14
C MET A 313 6.95 2.19 1.43
N SER A 314 5.88 1.40 1.40
CA SER A 314 5.16 0.97 2.59
C SER A 314 6.09 0.19 3.54
N ASN A 315 5.91 0.40 4.84
CA ASN A 315 6.68 -0.30 5.89
C ASN A 315 5.94 -1.54 6.42
N CYS A 316 4.80 -1.87 5.86
CA CYS A 316 3.98 -2.97 6.32
C CYS A 316 4.71 -4.32 6.16
N LEU A 317 4.78 -5.08 7.25
CA LEU A 317 5.47 -6.37 7.30
C LEU A 317 4.52 -7.55 7.05
N TRP A 318 3.68 -7.46 6.03
CA TRP A 318 2.74 -8.54 5.72
C TRP A 318 3.44 -9.84 5.40
N GLY A 319 4.36 -9.82 4.43
CA GLY A 319 5.22 -10.92 4.08
C GLY A 319 4.55 -12.29 4.19
N ARG A 320 5.07 -13.17 5.02
CA ARG A 320 4.60 -14.54 5.22
C ARG A 320 3.27 -14.68 5.97
N LEU A 321 2.71 -13.59 6.49
CA LEU A 321 1.46 -13.62 7.27
C LEU A 321 0.21 -13.66 6.43
N SER A 322 0.25 -13.20 5.18
CA SER A 322 -0.89 -13.18 4.28
C SER A 322 -0.60 -13.92 2.99
N VAL A 323 -1.57 -14.71 2.53
CA VAL A 323 -1.55 -15.32 1.18
C VAL A 323 -1.63 -14.25 0.10
N MET A 324 -2.13 -13.05 0.43
CA MET A 324 -2.26 -11.90 -0.47
C MET A 324 -1.03 -10.97 -0.46
N ASP A 325 0.09 -11.43 0.10
CA ASP A 325 1.44 -10.88 -0.06
C ASP A 325 2.41 -12.04 -0.34
N GLU A 326 3.50 -12.21 0.36
CA GLU A 326 4.52 -13.26 0.13
C GLU A 326 4.17 -14.62 0.76
N GLY A 327 3.07 -14.71 1.53
CA GLY A 327 2.65 -15.93 2.19
C GLY A 327 2.29 -17.07 1.23
N ASN A 328 1.91 -16.74 0.00
CA ASN A 328 1.72 -17.73 -1.09
C ASN A 328 2.99 -18.54 -1.38
N TYR A 329 4.18 -18.01 -1.08
CA TYR A 329 5.47 -18.68 -1.25
C TYR A 329 5.94 -19.48 0.00
N ASN A 330 5.18 -19.49 1.08
CA ASN A 330 5.53 -20.25 2.27
C ASN A 330 5.74 -21.73 1.95
N ASN A 331 6.79 -22.32 2.53
CA ASN A 331 7.18 -23.72 2.25
C ASN A 331 7.35 -24.01 0.75
N SER A 332 7.94 -23.07 -0.01
CA SER A 332 8.04 -23.16 -1.47
C SER A 332 6.68 -23.31 -2.15
N GLY A 333 5.70 -22.50 -1.74
CA GLY A 333 4.35 -22.47 -2.30
C GLY A 333 3.42 -23.61 -1.86
N ARG A 334 3.80 -24.43 -0.87
CA ARG A 334 3.03 -25.63 -0.50
C ARG A 334 2.15 -25.44 0.73
N THR A 335 2.41 -24.39 1.52
CA THR A 335 1.73 -24.15 2.78
C THR A 335 1.45 -22.65 2.93
N PRO A 336 0.50 -22.09 2.14
CA PRO A 336 0.08 -20.71 2.34
C PRO A 336 -0.51 -20.55 3.75
N PRO A 337 -0.36 -19.37 4.39
CA PRO A 337 -0.87 -19.16 5.76
C PRO A 337 -2.40 -19.13 5.77
N TYR A 338 -3.01 -19.32 6.94
CA TYR A 338 -4.44 -19.05 7.10
C TYR A 338 -4.79 -17.64 6.64
N PHE A 339 -6.00 -17.45 6.14
CA PHE A 339 -6.54 -16.12 5.88
C PHE A 339 -6.42 -15.26 7.14
N CYS A 340 -5.80 -14.11 7.01
CA CYS A 340 -5.76 -13.11 8.06
C CYS A 340 -7.16 -12.52 8.32
N ALA A 341 -7.32 -11.75 9.37
CA ALA A 341 -8.59 -11.13 9.73
C ALA A 341 -9.20 -10.29 8.58
N ILE A 342 -8.37 -9.61 7.80
CA ILE A 342 -8.81 -8.82 6.63
C ILE A 342 -9.28 -9.74 5.51
N ASP A 343 -8.54 -10.81 5.20
CA ASP A 343 -8.94 -11.78 4.18
C ASP A 343 -10.28 -12.43 4.54
N ARG A 344 -10.47 -12.81 5.80
CA ARG A 344 -11.75 -13.37 6.28
C ARG A 344 -12.89 -12.36 6.20
N GLU A 345 -12.64 -11.09 6.47
CA GLU A 345 -13.62 -10.03 6.28
C GLU A 345 -14.04 -9.89 4.82
N LEU A 346 -13.05 -9.84 3.91
CA LEU A 346 -13.28 -9.76 2.47
C LEU A 346 -13.98 -11.01 1.92
N ALA A 347 -13.57 -12.19 2.38
CA ALA A 347 -14.18 -13.46 2.02
C ALA A 347 -15.56 -13.67 2.65
N GLY A 348 -15.99 -12.84 3.60
CA GLY A 348 -17.26 -13.00 4.30
C GLY A 348 -17.29 -14.17 5.29
N SER A 349 -16.14 -14.65 5.76
CA SER A 349 -15.98 -15.73 6.73
C SER A 349 -15.56 -15.26 8.13
N ALA A 350 -15.50 -13.93 8.35
CA ALA A 350 -15.14 -13.36 9.65
C ALA A 350 -16.25 -13.57 10.69
N ASP A 351 -15.90 -14.09 11.87
CA ASP A 351 -16.75 -14.14 13.07
C ASP A 351 -16.25 -13.10 14.07
N TYR A 352 -17.05 -12.04 14.28
CA TYR A 352 -16.63 -10.91 15.09
C TYR A 352 -17.05 -11.02 16.54
N THR A 353 -16.14 -10.59 17.42
CA THR A 353 -16.44 -10.29 18.83
C THR A 353 -16.01 -8.86 19.16
N ASN A 354 -16.64 -8.27 20.18
CA ASN A 354 -16.36 -6.93 20.64
C ASN A 354 -15.61 -6.92 21.97
N LEU A 355 -14.83 -5.87 22.21
CA LEU A 355 -14.23 -5.62 23.51
C LEU A 355 -15.27 -5.13 24.52
N THR A 356 -15.14 -5.57 25.77
CA THR A 356 -15.95 -5.08 26.90
C THR A 356 -15.05 -4.62 28.01
N ILE A 357 -15.05 -3.32 28.32
CA ILE A 357 -14.23 -2.73 29.38
C ILE A 357 -14.53 -3.38 30.72
N GLY A 358 -13.47 -3.63 31.50
CA GLY A 358 -13.53 -4.24 32.83
C GLY A 358 -13.59 -5.78 32.81
N THR A 359 -13.29 -6.42 31.67
CA THR A 359 -13.25 -7.89 31.53
C THR A 359 -11.85 -8.38 31.14
N THR A 360 -11.58 -9.66 31.40
CA THR A 360 -10.46 -10.39 30.84
C THR A 360 -10.98 -11.25 29.70
N MET A 361 -10.31 -11.20 28.55
CA MET A 361 -10.65 -12.00 27.38
C MET A 361 -9.65 -13.15 27.20
N SER A 362 -10.16 -14.29 26.73
CA SER A 362 -9.35 -15.38 26.20
C SER A 362 -9.66 -15.52 24.71
N LEU A 363 -8.68 -15.23 23.86
CA LEU A 363 -8.81 -15.30 22.41
C LEU A 363 -8.16 -16.57 21.90
N GLU A 364 -8.98 -17.46 21.35
CA GLU A 364 -8.51 -18.69 20.72
C GLU A 364 -7.77 -18.39 19.42
N PRO A 365 -6.86 -19.28 18.96
CA PRO A 365 -6.22 -19.13 17.66
C PRO A 365 -7.24 -19.08 16.52
N ILE A 366 -6.94 -18.31 15.49
CA ILE A 366 -7.86 -18.12 14.34
C ILE A 366 -8.20 -19.45 13.65
N GLN A 367 -7.27 -20.41 13.64
CA GLN A 367 -7.48 -21.74 13.08
C GLN A 367 -8.46 -22.61 13.90
N ALA A 368 -8.72 -22.28 15.16
CA ALA A 368 -9.66 -23.04 15.99
C ALA A 368 -11.12 -22.64 15.73
N ASN A 369 -11.41 -21.35 15.59
CA ASN A 369 -12.78 -20.87 15.42
C ASN A 369 -12.93 -19.66 14.47
N GLY A 370 -11.84 -19.12 13.94
CA GLY A 370 -11.84 -17.96 13.04
C GLY A 370 -12.31 -16.65 13.70
N ARG A 371 -12.35 -16.57 15.04
CA ARG A 371 -12.87 -15.40 15.74
C ARG A 371 -11.91 -14.24 15.72
N ILE A 372 -12.45 -13.06 15.42
CA ILE A 372 -11.75 -11.79 15.24
C ILE A 372 -12.37 -10.76 16.17
N ILE A 373 -11.55 -9.94 16.82
CA ILE A 373 -12.01 -8.77 17.56
C ILE A 373 -12.05 -7.59 16.58
N ARG A 374 -13.18 -6.89 16.55
CA ARG A 374 -13.31 -5.64 15.81
C ARG A 374 -13.51 -4.47 16.76
N VAL A 375 -12.64 -3.47 16.64
CA VAL A 375 -12.68 -2.26 17.48
C VAL A 375 -12.89 -1.04 16.57
N PRO A 376 -14.06 -0.41 16.58
CA PRO A 376 -14.28 0.80 15.79
C PRO A 376 -13.46 1.96 16.35
N THR A 377 -13.04 2.88 15.49
CA THR A 377 -12.52 4.19 15.89
C THR A 377 -13.63 5.24 15.89
N SER A 378 -13.28 6.49 16.17
CA SER A 378 -14.18 7.65 16.02
C SER A 378 -14.59 7.91 14.57
N ASN A 379 -13.80 7.46 13.60
CA ASN A 379 -14.02 7.70 12.18
C ASN A 379 -14.82 6.56 11.55
N SER A 380 -15.91 6.90 10.90
CA SER A 380 -16.74 5.89 10.21
C SER A 380 -15.97 5.24 9.06
N GLY A 381 -15.84 3.92 9.08
CA GLY A 381 -15.07 3.14 8.11
C GLY A 381 -13.62 2.87 8.51
N GLU A 382 -13.18 3.38 9.65
CA GLU A 382 -11.87 3.10 10.23
C GLU A 382 -12.03 2.25 11.50
N TYR A 383 -11.23 1.21 11.64
CA TYR A 383 -11.34 0.25 12.76
C TYR A 383 -10.08 -0.58 12.89
N TYR A 384 -9.95 -1.25 14.01
CA TYR A 384 -8.93 -2.26 14.25
C TYR A 384 -9.52 -3.67 14.14
N LEU A 385 -8.73 -4.61 13.61
CA LEU A 385 -8.98 -6.04 13.68
C LEU A 385 -7.85 -6.68 14.50
N ILE A 386 -8.22 -7.61 15.39
CA ILE A 386 -7.26 -8.30 16.27
C ILE A 386 -7.54 -9.79 16.20
N GLU A 387 -6.51 -10.57 15.97
CA GLU A 387 -6.56 -12.04 15.93
C GLU A 387 -5.43 -12.67 16.72
N ASN A 388 -5.57 -13.95 17.04
CA ASN A 388 -4.50 -14.78 17.62
C ASN A 388 -4.02 -15.77 16.56
N ARG A 389 -2.72 -15.76 16.26
CA ARG A 389 -2.07 -16.70 15.35
C ARG A 389 -1.10 -17.58 16.10
N ILE A 390 -1.06 -18.87 15.78
CA ILE A 390 -0.05 -19.80 16.28
C ILE A 390 0.64 -20.52 15.13
N GLN A 391 1.93 -20.73 15.24
CA GLN A 391 2.78 -21.28 14.19
C GLN A 391 2.58 -22.80 14.03
N THR A 392 1.38 -23.22 13.61
CA THR A 392 0.98 -24.61 13.36
C THR A 392 0.03 -24.73 12.16
N GLY A 393 -0.07 -25.93 11.60
CA GLY A 393 -0.96 -26.17 10.45
C GLY A 393 -0.58 -25.33 9.24
N TRP A 394 -1.52 -24.59 8.67
CA TRP A 394 -1.25 -23.68 7.56
C TRP A 394 -0.33 -22.52 7.96
N ASP A 395 -0.32 -22.15 9.24
CA ASP A 395 0.57 -21.11 9.79
C ASP A 395 1.96 -21.63 10.19
N ALA A 396 2.33 -22.86 9.84
CA ALA A 396 3.61 -23.44 10.28
C ALA A 396 4.84 -22.60 9.86
N TYR A 397 4.71 -21.73 8.88
CA TYR A 397 5.82 -20.94 8.29
C TYR A 397 5.69 -19.42 8.46
N ILE A 398 4.83 -18.93 9.39
CA ILE A 398 4.63 -17.49 9.63
C ILE A 398 5.69 -16.80 10.51
N GLU A 399 6.66 -17.57 11.02
CA GLU A 399 7.81 -17.09 11.82
C GLU A 399 7.46 -16.43 13.17
N GLY A 400 6.30 -16.77 13.76
CA GLY A 400 5.92 -16.30 15.08
C GLY A 400 4.55 -16.77 15.53
N SER A 401 4.21 -16.44 16.78
CA SER A 401 2.90 -16.72 17.37
C SER A 401 2.52 -15.59 18.32
N GLY A 402 1.24 -15.24 18.37
CA GLY A 402 0.73 -14.20 19.25
C GLY A 402 -0.46 -13.45 18.68
N MET A 403 -0.82 -12.38 19.36
CA MET A 403 -1.81 -11.43 18.89
C MET A 403 -1.24 -10.62 17.72
N ILE A 404 -2.00 -10.54 16.64
CA ILE A 404 -1.74 -9.65 15.53
C ILE A 404 -2.82 -8.60 15.52
N VAL A 405 -2.42 -7.37 15.22
CA VAL A 405 -3.29 -6.20 15.18
C VAL A 405 -3.21 -5.56 13.79
N TYR A 406 -4.34 -5.26 13.21
CA TYR A 406 -4.47 -4.56 11.94
C TYR A 406 -5.25 -3.27 12.15
N HIS A 407 -4.75 -2.16 11.60
CA HIS A 407 -5.47 -0.89 11.54
C HIS A 407 -6.02 -0.71 10.12
N VAL A 408 -7.33 -0.76 9.99
CA VAL A 408 -8.02 -0.76 8.69
C VAL A 408 -8.70 0.58 8.47
N ASP A 409 -8.39 1.25 7.36
CA ASP A 409 -9.08 2.46 6.93
C ASP A 409 -9.80 2.23 5.59
N ARG A 410 -11.13 2.26 5.61
CA ARG A 410 -12.06 2.27 4.46
C ARG A 410 -12.94 3.51 4.49
N SER A 411 -12.50 4.54 5.15
CA SER A 411 -13.24 5.78 5.35
C SER A 411 -13.24 6.66 4.08
N GLN A 412 -13.86 7.82 4.20
CA GLN A 412 -13.81 8.87 3.17
C GLN A 412 -12.63 9.83 3.38
N ASN A 413 -11.71 9.54 4.31
CA ASN A 413 -10.51 10.32 4.49
C ASN A 413 -9.66 10.31 3.23
N ILE A 414 -9.09 11.46 2.88
CA ILE A 414 -8.19 11.58 1.74
C ILE A 414 -6.81 11.08 2.15
N VAL A 415 -6.33 10.08 1.44
CA VAL A 415 -5.00 9.49 1.59
C VAL A 415 -4.29 9.65 0.25
N ASP A 416 -3.30 10.53 0.19
CA ASP A 416 -2.55 10.85 -1.02
C ASP A 416 -3.45 11.07 -2.25
N GLY A 417 -4.33 12.07 -2.16
CA GLY A 417 -5.16 12.56 -3.26
C GLY A 417 -6.46 11.81 -3.54
N ILE A 418 -6.64 10.57 -3.06
CA ILE A 418 -7.88 9.79 -3.20
C ILE A 418 -8.37 9.32 -1.83
N THR A 419 -9.64 8.90 -1.73
CA THR A 419 -10.15 8.41 -0.43
C THR A 419 -9.63 7.01 -0.12
N ALA A 420 -9.49 6.69 1.18
CA ALA A 420 -9.16 5.33 1.63
C ALA A 420 -10.14 4.30 1.01
N ALA A 421 -11.42 4.58 0.97
CA ALA A 421 -12.42 3.71 0.32
C ALA A 421 -12.11 3.46 -1.17
N VAL A 422 -11.63 4.46 -1.91
CA VAL A 422 -11.22 4.31 -3.31
C VAL A 422 -9.95 3.48 -3.42
N ARG A 423 -8.99 3.62 -2.50
CA ARG A 423 -7.79 2.77 -2.48
C ARG A 423 -8.14 1.29 -2.40
N TRP A 424 -9.11 0.91 -1.57
CA TRP A 424 -9.60 -0.47 -1.49
C TRP A 424 -10.22 -0.97 -2.80
N THR A 425 -10.99 -0.14 -3.50
CA THR A 425 -11.59 -0.52 -4.78
C THR A 425 -10.59 -0.54 -5.93
N SER A 426 -9.50 0.20 -5.82
CA SER A 426 -8.46 0.32 -6.84
C SER A 426 -7.23 -0.55 -6.58
N ASN A 427 -7.27 -1.46 -5.59
CA ASN A 427 -6.13 -2.31 -5.20
C ASN A 427 -4.85 -1.50 -4.88
N LEU A 428 -5.01 -0.29 -4.32
CA LEU A 428 -3.93 0.61 -3.89
C LEU A 428 -3.89 0.74 -2.37
N ILE A 429 -4.26 -0.33 -1.67
CA ILE A 429 -4.53 -0.34 -0.23
C ILE A 429 -3.34 0.17 0.56
N ASN A 430 -2.17 -0.40 0.34
CA ASN A 430 -0.93 -0.06 1.05
C ASN A 430 0.09 0.68 0.17
N ALA A 431 -0.37 1.36 -0.88
CA ALA A 431 0.47 2.14 -1.78
C ALA A 431 0.75 3.58 -1.28
N CYS A 432 0.58 3.86 0.01
CA CYS A 432 0.90 5.14 0.62
C CYS A 432 1.67 4.92 1.93
N ALA A 433 2.98 5.12 1.90
CA ALA A 433 3.89 4.84 3.01
C ALA A 433 3.60 5.62 4.30
N SER A 434 2.89 6.74 4.23
CA SER A 434 2.53 7.54 5.40
C SER A 434 1.14 7.22 5.96
N HIS A 435 0.35 6.40 5.26
CA HIS A 435 -1.00 6.00 5.67
C HIS A 435 -1.41 4.71 4.94
N GLU A 436 -0.99 3.58 5.44
CA GLU A 436 -1.40 2.27 4.94
C GLU A 436 -2.86 2.01 5.31
N CYS A 437 -3.72 1.74 4.31
CA CYS A 437 -5.15 1.53 4.57
C CYS A 437 -5.47 0.13 5.14
N ALA A 438 -4.48 -0.75 5.15
CA ALA A 438 -4.47 -2.03 5.84
C ALA A 438 -3.12 -2.16 6.55
N ASP A 439 -2.93 -1.37 7.58
CA ASP A 439 -1.68 -1.32 8.34
C ASP A 439 -1.57 -2.53 9.27
N LEU A 440 -0.46 -3.26 9.18
CA LEU A 440 -0.09 -4.30 10.12
C LEU A 440 0.67 -3.66 11.29
N VAL A 441 -0.01 -3.48 12.42
CA VAL A 441 0.55 -2.79 13.58
C VAL A 441 1.60 -3.65 14.26
N GLU A 442 2.87 -3.30 14.09
CA GLU A 442 3.99 -4.03 14.68
C GLU A 442 4.06 -3.81 16.19
N ALA A 443 4.13 -4.93 16.95
CA ALA A 443 4.26 -4.84 18.40
C ALA A 443 5.55 -4.15 18.86
N PHE A 444 6.61 -4.21 18.04
CA PHE A 444 7.88 -3.56 18.31
C PHE A 444 8.07 -2.36 17.34
N PRO A 445 8.27 -1.13 17.87
CA PRO A 445 8.48 0.04 17.03
C PRO A 445 9.67 -0.13 16.08
N ASN A 446 9.49 0.23 14.83
CA ASN A 446 10.47 0.05 13.77
C ASN A 446 10.90 -1.42 13.59
N ALA A 447 9.96 -2.35 13.69
CA ALA A 447 10.21 -3.76 13.40
C ALA A 447 10.89 -3.89 12.03
N GLY A 448 11.94 -4.68 11.98
CA GLY A 448 12.67 -5.01 10.75
C GLY A 448 12.46 -6.46 10.31
N HIS A 449 11.64 -7.20 11.05
CA HIS A 449 11.39 -8.61 10.80
C HIS A 449 9.99 -9.02 11.29
N ILE A 450 9.34 -9.89 10.55
CA ILE A 450 7.96 -10.33 10.80
C ILE A 450 7.74 -10.94 12.20
N SER A 451 8.75 -11.56 12.79
CA SER A 451 8.66 -12.10 14.17
C SER A 451 8.45 -11.03 15.25
N GLN A 452 8.61 -9.75 14.89
CA GLN A 452 8.49 -8.60 15.80
C GLN A 452 7.09 -7.97 15.78
N VAL A 453 6.17 -8.45 14.92
CA VAL A 453 4.81 -7.91 14.82
C VAL A 453 3.86 -8.46 15.89
N PHE A 454 4.19 -9.58 16.51
CA PHE A 454 3.32 -10.28 17.45
C PHE A 454 3.35 -9.68 18.86
N PHE A 455 2.18 -9.60 19.52
CA PHE A 455 2.06 -9.32 20.96
C PHE A 455 1.83 -10.62 21.73
N PRO A 456 2.47 -10.88 22.89
CA PRO A 456 3.57 -10.11 23.46
C PRO A 456 4.88 -10.25 22.69
N GLY A 457 4.98 -11.21 21.75
CA GLY A 457 6.10 -11.50 20.88
C GLY A 457 7.45 -11.66 21.59
N GLN A 458 8.52 -11.63 20.83
CA GLN A 458 9.89 -11.74 21.37
C GLN A 458 10.30 -10.55 22.22
N ALA A 459 9.73 -9.36 21.97
CA ALA A 459 10.01 -8.13 22.72
C ALA A 459 9.27 -8.08 24.07
N GLY A 460 8.33 -8.98 24.32
CA GLY A 460 7.56 -9.04 25.56
C GLY A 460 6.62 -7.85 25.74
N ILE A 461 6.04 -7.33 24.66
CA ILE A 461 5.11 -6.19 24.70
C ILE A 461 3.74 -6.67 25.17
N THR A 462 3.43 -6.41 26.44
CA THR A 462 2.22 -6.91 27.10
C THR A 462 1.09 -5.90 27.19
N GLU A 463 1.22 -4.75 26.51
CA GLU A 463 0.24 -3.67 26.53
C GLU A 463 0.07 -3.05 25.14
N PHE A 464 -1.19 -2.70 24.80
CA PHE A 464 -1.53 -1.92 23.62
C PHE A 464 -2.54 -0.84 24.03
N SER A 465 -2.15 0.43 23.97
CA SER A 465 -2.89 1.58 24.50
C SER A 465 -2.67 2.83 23.68
N ALA A 466 -3.47 3.88 23.89
CA ALA A 466 -3.34 5.14 23.17
C ALA A 466 -2.00 5.85 23.40
N ALA A 467 -1.44 5.74 24.60
CA ALA A 467 -0.12 6.31 24.93
C ALA A 467 1.05 5.40 24.58
N GLY A 468 0.77 4.17 24.11
CA GLY A 468 1.78 3.19 23.73
C GLY A 468 2.49 3.55 22.42
N ASP A 469 3.53 2.78 22.13
CA ASP A 469 4.20 2.75 20.84
C ASP A 469 4.42 1.28 20.47
N PRO A 470 3.59 0.75 19.54
CA PRO A 470 2.55 1.42 18.75
C PRO A 470 1.36 1.93 19.57
N ALA A 471 0.63 2.90 19.03
CA ALA A 471 -0.49 3.51 19.70
C ALA A 471 -1.85 2.98 19.22
N PHE A 472 -2.79 2.82 20.16
CA PHE A 472 -4.15 2.37 19.88
C PHE A 472 -5.09 3.56 19.63
N ILE A 473 -4.90 4.24 18.51
CA ILE A 473 -5.57 5.50 18.13
C ILE A 473 -6.05 5.46 16.69
N ALA A 474 -7.02 6.29 16.34
CA ALA A 474 -7.39 6.55 14.94
C ALA A 474 -6.28 7.32 14.20
N TRP A 475 -6.31 7.34 12.86
CA TRP A 475 -5.37 8.09 12.03
C TRP A 475 -5.38 9.59 12.30
N ASP A 476 -6.49 10.14 12.81
CA ASP A 476 -6.58 11.54 13.24
C ASP A 476 -6.00 11.79 14.65
N GLY A 477 -5.47 10.74 15.29
CA GLY A 477 -4.90 10.80 16.63
C GLY A 477 -5.90 10.58 17.77
N THR A 478 -7.17 10.38 17.49
CA THR A 478 -8.20 10.14 18.52
C THR A 478 -8.03 8.75 19.15
N PRO A 479 -7.94 8.64 20.51
CA PRO A 479 -7.89 7.36 21.19
C PRO A 479 -9.11 6.47 20.90
N THR A 480 -8.90 5.15 20.79
CA THR A 480 -10.01 4.18 20.68
C THR A 480 -10.82 4.06 21.98
N GLY A 481 -10.28 4.53 23.12
CA GLY A 481 -10.88 4.38 24.45
C GLY A 481 -10.61 3.02 25.08
N PHE A 482 -9.90 2.12 24.42
CA PHE A 482 -9.53 0.80 24.92
C PHE A 482 -8.04 0.73 25.21
N ARG A 483 -7.70 0.04 26.30
CA ARG A 483 -6.35 -0.38 26.67
C ARG A 483 -6.36 -1.87 26.86
N LEU A 484 -5.54 -2.61 26.09
CA LEU A 484 -5.31 -4.04 26.28
C LEU A 484 -4.05 -4.19 27.12
N ALA A 485 -4.16 -4.86 28.26
CA ALA A 485 -3.07 -5.01 29.21
C ALA A 485 -2.87 -6.49 29.60
N ASN A 486 -1.71 -6.84 30.16
CA ASN A 486 -1.38 -8.19 30.58
C ASN A 486 -1.55 -9.22 29.43
N ILE A 487 -1.18 -8.82 28.21
CA ILE A 487 -1.24 -9.69 27.03
C ILE A 487 -0.24 -10.84 27.24
N MET A 488 -0.74 -12.07 27.29
CA MET A 488 0.09 -13.24 27.53
C MET A 488 -0.48 -14.50 26.88
N HIS A 489 0.39 -15.44 26.57
CA HIS A 489 0.00 -16.79 26.18
C HIS A 489 -0.53 -17.60 27.36
N ASN A 490 -1.60 -18.35 27.11
CA ASN A 490 -2.14 -19.36 28.00
C ASN A 490 -2.39 -20.65 27.20
N GLY A 491 -1.35 -21.45 27.02
CA GLY A 491 -1.32 -22.48 25.99
C GLY A 491 -1.35 -21.85 24.61
N ASP A 492 -2.24 -22.30 23.75
CA ASP A 492 -2.44 -21.75 22.41
C ASP A 492 -3.32 -20.48 22.40
N ASN A 493 -4.05 -20.24 23.49
CA ASN A 493 -4.88 -19.04 23.62
C ASN A 493 -4.05 -17.83 24.06
N LEU A 494 -4.52 -16.65 23.69
CA LEU A 494 -4.07 -15.38 24.26
C LEU A 494 -5.06 -14.90 25.31
N THR A 495 -4.55 -14.44 26.45
CA THR A 495 -5.35 -13.77 27.48
C THR A 495 -4.87 -12.35 27.66
N PHE A 496 -5.80 -11.42 27.87
CA PHE A 496 -5.52 -10.02 28.15
C PHE A 496 -6.69 -9.36 28.86
N ASP A 497 -6.38 -8.32 29.64
CA ASP A 497 -7.36 -7.47 30.31
C ASP A 497 -7.78 -6.33 29.40
N ILE A 498 -9.09 -6.03 29.35
CA ILE A 498 -9.68 -4.95 28.59
C ILE A 498 -10.03 -3.84 29.57
N LEU A 499 -9.29 -2.75 29.53
CA LEU A 499 -9.41 -1.61 30.43
C LEU A 499 -9.88 -0.39 29.65
N GLU A 500 -10.48 0.59 30.36
CA GLU A 500 -10.70 1.93 29.80
C GLU A 500 -9.34 2.61 29.63
N ASP A 501 -9.10 3.14 28.45
CA ASP A 501 -7.90 3.94 28.21
C ASP A 501 -8.14 5.39 28.64
N VAL A 502 -7.61 5.73 29.80
CA VAL A 502 -7.61 7.09 30.34
C VAL A 502 -6.28 7.80 30.10
N SER A 503 -5.42 7.19 29.31
CA SER A 503 -4.08 7.70 29.02
C SER A 503 -4.15 9.00 28.23
N GLU A 504 -3.35 9.94 28.62
CA GLU A 504 -3.15 11.18 27.88
C GLU A 504 -2.03 10.98 26.86
N ILE A 505 -2.30 11.31 25.61
CA ILE A 505 -1.28 11.25 24.55
C ILE A 505 -0.39 12.47 24.69
N LEU A 506 0.83 12.25 25.14
CA LEU A 506 1.86 13.29 25.18
C LEU A 506 2.79 13.12 23.98
N LEU A 507 2.92 14.16 23.17
CA LEU A 507 3.74 14.16 21.97
C LEU A 507 5.07 14.85 22.19
N SER A 508 6.09 14.40 21.47
CA SER A 508 7.38 15.08 21.34
C SER A 508 7.45 15.73 19.95
N PRO A 509 7.79 17.02 19.85
CA PRO A 509 7.94 17.67 18.57
C PRO A 509 9.15 17.08 17.82
N LEU A 510 8.92 16.61 16.58
CA LEU A 510 9.94 16.00 15.73
C LEU A 510 10.40 16.95 14.62
N SER A 511 11.60 16.70 14.08
CA SER A 511 12.12 17.42 12.91
C SER A 511 11.97 18.94 12.98
N CYS A 512 12.32 19.52 14.13
CA CYS A 512 12.23 20.96 14.32
C CYS A 512 13.18 21.71 13.38
N HIS A 513 12.63 22.54 12.52
CA HIS A 513 13.36 23.38 11.57
C HIS A 513 13.07 24.85 11.84
N ILE A 514 14.11 25.67 11.83
CA ILE A 514 13.95 27.11 11.95
C ILE A 514 14.59 27.84 10.77
N ARG A 515 13.84 28.78 10.21
CA ARG A 515 14.32 29.70 9.17
C ARG A 515 14.36 31.10 9.74
N ALA A 516 15.57 31.63 9.97
CA ALA A 516 15.80 32.95 10.52
C ALA A 516 16.07 33.98 9.41
N TYR A 517 15.43 35.13 9.52
CA TYR A 517 15.59 36.33 8.71
C TYR A 517 16.21 37.44 9.58
N GLN A 518 16.18 38.67 9.12
CA GLN A 518 16.80 39.77 9.85
C GLN A 518 16.02 40.18 11.13
N ASN A 519 14.69 40.16 11.05
CA ASN A 519 13.82 40.63 12.14
C ASN A 519 12.67 39.66 12.45
N LYS A 520 12.72 38.45 11.89
CA LYS A 520 11.73 37.39 12.11
C LYS A 520 12.37 36.02 11.97
N ALA A 521 11.76 35.00 12.57
CA ALA A 521 12.08 33.63 12.34
C ALA A 521 10.82 32.77 12.28
N VAL A 522 10.88 31.64 11.59
CA VAL A 522 9.78 30.68 11.45
C VAL A 522 10.26 29.33 11.93
N LEU A 523 9.63 28.81 12.96
CA LEU A 523 9.80 27.47 13.49
C LEU A 523 8.71 26.57 12.92
N GLU A 524 9.10 25.42 12.41
CA GLU A 524 8.21 24.34 11.93
C GLU A 524 8.67 23.03 12.55
N TRP A 525 7.72 22.15 12.90
CA TRP A 525 8.00 20.83 13.45
C TRP A 525 6.93 19.83 12.99
N SER A 526 7.20 18.55 13.16
CA SER A 526 6.21 17.47 12.96
C SER A 526 5.66 17.05 14.32
N PRO A 527 4.35 16.83 14.47
CA PRO A 527 3.77 16.24 15.68
C PRO A 527 4.08 14.75 15.84
N GLY A 528 4.64 14.10 14.81
CA GLY A 528 4.88 12.66 14.81
C GLY A 528 3.63 11.81 14.56
N ARG A 529 2.44 12.38 14.76
CA ARG A 529 1.13 11.75 14.54
C ARG A 529 0.14 12.77 13.99
N PRO A 530 -0.83 12.35 13.15
CA PRO A 530 -1.94 13.22 12.74
C PRO A 530 -2.81 13.64 13.92
N GLY A 531 -3.42 14.80 13.86
CA GLY A 531 -4.37 15.31 14.88
C GLY A 531 -4.24 16.82 15.12
N ASP A 532 -5.20 17.37 15.87
CA ASP A 532 -5.23 18.76 16.31
C ASP A 532 -4.62 18.87 17.71
N TYR A 533 -3.46 19.48 17.82
CA TYR A 533 -2.71 19.59 19.05
C TYR A 533 -2.43 21.04 19.43
N THR A 534 -2.35 21.32 20.74
CA THR A 534 -1.91 22.61 21.25
C THR A 534 -0.44 22.52 21.68
N TRP A 535 0.37 23.40 21.14
CA TRP A 535 1.80 23.47 21.41
C TRP A 535 2.16 24.69 22.24
N GLY A 536 3.01 24.51 23.25
CA GLY A 536 3.61 25.58 24.01
C GLY A 536 4.94 25.99 23.36
N ILE A 537 5.17 27.29 23.25
CA ILE A 537 6.39 27.88 22.71
C ILE A 537 7.03 28.78 23.79
N ILE A 538 8.27 28.50 24.13
CA ILE A 538 9.08 29.34 25.03
C ILE A 538 10.28 29.83 24.22
N TRP A 539 10.54 31.15 24.26
CA TRP A 539 11.63 31.70 23.48
C TRP A 539 12.21 33.00 24.12
N GLY A 540 13.41 33.36 23.69
CA GLY A 540 14.07 34.57 24.14
C GLY A 540 15.45 34.75 23.52
N GLU A 541 16.12 35.86 23.80
CA GLU A 541 17.53 36.04 23.39
C GLU A 541 18.45 35.10 24.19
N ALA A 542 19.49 34.59 23.53
CA ALA A 542 20.44 33.66 24.14
C ALA A 542 21.51 34.37 24.96
N ILE A 543 21.11 35.31 25.83
CA ILE A 543 21.95 36.03 26.76
C ILE A 543 21.40 35.93 28.19
N ALA A 544 22.26 36.08 29.19
CA ALA A 544 21.85 36.06 30.60
C ALA A 544 20.87 37.20 30.91
N ASP A 545 19.86 36.90 31.72
CA ASP A 545 18.83 37.86 32.19
C ASP A 545 17.93 38.46 31.08
N ALA A 546 17.95 37.87 29.85
CA ALA A 546 17.03 38.31 28.80
C ALA A 546 15.56 37.95 29.13
N PRO A 547 14.59 38.76 28.67
CA PRO A 547 13.19 38.42 28.80
C PRO A 547 12.85 37.09 28.13
N VAL A 548 12.06 36.27 28.82
CA VAL A 548 11.53 34.98 28.27
C VAL A 548 10.07 35.20 27.90
N PHE A 549 9.74 34.84 26.67
CA PHE A 549 8.40 34.92 26.13
C PHE A 549 7.76 33.52 26.08
N GLN A 550 6.44 33.48 26.27
CA GLN A 550 5.65 32.25 26.16
C GLN A 550 4.45 32.49 25.24
N ASP A 551 4.24 31.57 24.35
CA ASP A 551 3.17 31.58 23.35
C ASP A 551 2.57 30.19 23.17
N THR A 552 1.48 30.09 22.37
CA THR A 552 0.87 28.82 21.99
C THR A 552 0.63 28.78 20.49
N ALA A 553 0.65 27.56 19.93
CA ALA A 553 0.32 27.32 18.55
C ALA A 553 -0.67 26.13 18.42
N LEU A 554 -1.67 26.27 17.53
CA LEU A 554 -2.65 25.22 17.19
C LEU A 554 -2.25 24.43 15.93
N ILE A 555 -1.18 24.84 15.29
CA ILE A 555 -0.59 24.17 14.13
C ILE A 555 0.89 23.95 14.41
N SER A 556 1.52 23.01 13.72
CA SER A 556 2.94 22.68 13.90
C SER A 556 3.88 23.73 13.28
N ARG A 557 3.58 24.98 13.54
CA ARG A 557 4.32 26.15 13.05
C ARG A 557 4.15 27.35 13.97
N PHE A 558 5.23 28.09 14.19
CA PHE A 558 5.22 29.38 14.92
C PHE A 558 6.11 30.42 14.26
N THR A 559 5.70 31.68 14.28
CA THR A 559 6.48 32.78 13.70
C THR A 559 6.84 33.79 14.78
N PHE A 560 8.13 34.00 14.99
CA PHE A 560 8.70 35.01 15.85
C PHE A 560 8.82 36.31 15.07
N TYR A 561 8.32 37.41 15.61
CA TYR A 561 8.36 38.74 15.01
C TYR A 561 9.20 39.70 15.84
N ASN A 562 9.60 40.81 15.24
CA ASN A 562 10.33 41.91 15.89
C ASN A 562 11.64 41.48 16.56
N LEU A 563 12.31 40.48 15.96
CA LEU A 563 13.62 40.04 16.41
C LEU A 563 14.69 41.10 16.06
N GLN A 564 15.73 41.22 16.88
CA GLN A 564 16.88 42.07 16.60
C GLN A 564 17.77 41.40 15.52
N PRO A 565 18.28 42.16 14.53
CA PRO A 565 19.23 41.64 13.57
C PRO A 565 20.56 41.21 14.24
N LYS A 566 21.18 40.15 13.66
CA LYS A 566 22.47 39.59 14.11
C LYS A 566 22.49 39.22 15.60
N THR A 567 21.38 38.71 16.11
CA THR A 567 21.16 38.34 17.51
C THR A 567 20.86 36.85 17.61
N ASP A 568 21.42 36.21 18.63
CA ASP A 568 21.20 34.82 18.94
C ASP A 568 19.96 34.64 19.82
N TYR A 569 19.12 33.70 19.46
CA TYR A 569 17.89 33.36 20.16
C TYR A 569 17.84 31.86 20.45
N TYR A 570 17.08 31.51 21.47
CA TYR A 570 16.63 30.15 21.70
C TYR A 570 15.11 30.08 21.60
N CYS A 571 14.60 28.92 21.20
CA CYS A 571 13.20 28.59 21.35
C CYS A 571 13.04 27.11 21.73
N SER A 572 11.99 26.85 22.50
CA SER A 572 11.61 25.52 22.95
C SER A 572 10.15 25.29 22.58
N VAL A 573 9.83 24.12 22.06
CA VAL A 573 8.47 23.70 21.70
C VAL A 573 8.13 22.40 22.43
N TYR A 574 6.90 22.31 22.94
CA TYR A 574 6.40 21.12 23.64
C TYR A 574 4.88 21.00 23.45
N HIS A 575 4.37 19.76 23.48
CA HIS A 575 2.92 19.51 23.46
C HIS A 575 2.29 19.90 24.80
N ILE A 576 1.18 20.64 24.76
CA ILE A 576 0.38 20.97 25.94
C ILE A 576 -0.71 19.91 26.08
N GLY A 577 -0.52 18.97 27.00
CA GLY A 577 -1.53 18.00 27.36
C GLY A 577 -2.52 18.52 28.40
N ARG A 578 -3.56 17.75 28.69
CA ARG A 578 -4.63 18.11 29.63
C ARG A 578 -4.13 18.13 31.10
N HIS A 579 -3.26 17.20 31.45
CA HIS A 579 -2.78 17.01 32.83
C HIS A 579 -1.26 17.19 32.95
N SER A 580 -0.52 17.05 31.87
CA SER A 580 0.94 17.22 31.82
C SER A 580 1.35 17.72 30.44
N ASN A 581 2.62 18.07 30.29
CA ASN A 581 3.16 18.46 29.01
C ASN A 581 4.05 17.34 28.46
N GLY A 582 4.12 17.23 27.13
CA GLY A 582 5.05 16.35 26.43
C GLY A 582 6.50 16.82 26.53
N ASP A 583 7.40 16.06 25.90
CA ASP A 583 8.82 16.40 25.87
C ASP A 583 9.07 17.75 25.21
N THR A 584 10.11 18.44 25.68
CA THR A 584 10.48 19.75 25.19
C THR A 584 11.69 19.63 24.25
N VAL A 585 11.56 20.12 23.02
CA VAL A 585 12.67 20.24 22.07
C VAL A 585 13.10 21.69 21.97
N SER A 586 14.40 21.96 22.15
CA SER A 586 14.97 23.31 22.12
C SER A 586 15.87 23.48 20.90
N VAL A 587 15.76 24.61 20.23
CA VAL A 587 16.55 24.99 19.05
C VAL A 587 17.17 26.38 19.26
N MET A 588 18.44 26.51 18.90
CA MET A 588 19.15 27.81 18.87
C MET A 588 19.18 28.31 17.42
N PHE A 589 19.05 29.61 17.25
CA PHE A 589 19.16 30.25 15.93
C PHE A 589 19.69 31.67 16.03
N SER A 590 20.28 32.16 14.93
CA SER A 590 20.74 33.55 14.84
C SER A 590 19.99 34.28 13.73
N THR A 591 19.54 35.48 13.99
CA THR A 591 18.99 36.36 12.96
C THR A 591 20.08 36.85 12.01
N GLN A 592 19.68 37.15 10.77
CA GLN A 592 20.61 37.62 9.75
C GLN A 592 21.03 39.09 10.04
N ALA A 593 22.26 39.42 9.64
CA ALA A 593 22.73 40.79 9.67
C ALA A 593 22.01 41.65 8.61
N LEU A 594 21.90 42.95 8.87
CA LEU A 594 21.46 43.93 7.86
C LEU A 594 22.47 43.98 6.70
N THR A 595 21.98 43.75 5.48
CA THR A 595 22.84 43.66 4.27
C THR A 595 22.71 44.88 3.34
N SER A 596 21.71 45.77 3.59
CA SER A 596 21.48 46.98 2.81
C SER A 596 20.92 48.09 3.72
N PRO A 597 21.17 49.35 3.44
CA PRO A 597 20.58 50.45 4.21
C PRO A 597 19.10 50.68 3.91
N TYR A 598 18.53 50.00 2.91
CA TYR A 598 17.11 50.18 2.52
C TYR A 598 16.35 48.88 2.72
N PRO A 599 15.13 48.96 3.24
CA PRO A 599 14.26 47.79 3.36
C PRO A 599 13.78 47.32 1.98
N TYR A 600 13.59 46.01 1.85
CA TYR A 600 13.04 45.42 0.62
C TYR A 600 12.24 44.14 0.88
N ILE A 601 11.20 43.88 0.06
CA ILE A 601 10.42 42.64 0.10
C ILE A 601 11.25 41.52 -0.49
N MET A 602 11.42 40.41 0.25
CA MET A 602 12.08 39.20 -0.23
C MET A 602 11.09 38.33 -1.01
N LEU A 603 11.44 37.98 -2.24
CA LEU A 603 10.67 37.10 -3.11
C LEU A 603 11.57 36.01 -3.73
N LYS A 604 11.01 34.83 -4.00
CA LYS A 604 11.66 33.84 -4.88
C LYS A 604 11.66 34.36 -6.32
N ARG A 605 12.47 33.73 -7.19
CA ARG A 605 12.50 34.08 -8.61
C ARG A 605 11.27 33.65 -9.38
N HIS A 606 10.61 32.60 -8.91
CA HIS A 606 9.46 31.97 -9.56
C HIS A 606 8.48 31.44 -8.52
N TYR A 607 7.20 31.49 -8.83
CA TYR A 607 6.10 30.92 -8.06
C TYR A 607 5.14 30.21 -8.99
N GLU A 608 4.59 29.09 -8.50
CA GLU A 608 3.56 28.28 -9.17
C GLU A 608 2.27 28.26 -8.34
N THR A 609 1.15 27.85 -8.94
CA THR A 609 -0.08 27.60 -8.18
C THR A 609 0.14 26.56 -7.11
N GLY A 610 -0.33 26.80 -5.88
CA GLY A 610 -0.04 25.98 -4.70
C GLY A 610 1.14 26.49 -3.89
N ASP A 611 2.07 27.25 -4.46
CA ASP A 611 3.21 27.81 -3.71
C ASP A 611 2.75 28.79 -2.63
N THR A 612 3.51 28.77 -1.53
CA THR A 612 3.31 29.73 -0.43
C THR A 612 4.36 30.84 -0.47
N LEU A 613 3.89 32.08 -0.48
CA LEU A 613 4.71 33.26 -0.26
C LEU A 613 4.85 33.51 1.26
N GLU A 614 6.06 33.44 1.77
CA GLU A 614 6.42 33.97 3.08
C GLU A 614 6.66 35.48 2.97
N MET A 615 5.84 36.29 3.67
CA MET A 615 5.90 37.75 3.58
C MET A 615 6.97 38.30 4.52
N VAL A 616 8.13 38.59 3.97
CA VAL A 616 9.31 39.09 4.70
C VAL A 616 9.81 40.38 4.08
N VAL A 617 10.04 41.38 4.93
CA VAL A 617 10.82 42.59 4.61
C VAL A 617 12.19 42.45 5.24
N ASN A 618 13.24 42.47 4.41
CA ASN A 618 14.62 42.52 4.88
C ASN A 618 15.09 43.96 5.09
N ASN A 619 16.13 44.12 5.87
CA ASN A 619 16.79 45.40 6.21
C ASN A 619 15.85 46.40 6.92
N ILE A 620 14.89 45.92 7.72
CA ILE A 620 14.09 46.78 8.61
C ILE A 620 14.96 47.26 9.77
N THR A 621 14.89 48.54 10.10
CA THR A 621 15.56 49.12 11.29
C THR A 621 14.75 48.92 12.56
N GLU A 622 15.36 49.03 13.72
CA GLU A 622 14.74 48.91 15.05
C GLU A 622 13.57 49.89 15.25
N GLU A 623 13.55 50.99 14.52
CA GLU A 623 12.49 51.99 14.58
C GLU A 623 11.19 51.58 13.91
N CYS A 624 11.18 50.48 13.11
CA CYS A 624 9.96 50.02 12.49
C CYS A 624 9.04 49.33 13.49
N ARG A 625 7.90 49.92 13.76
CA ARG A 625 6.91 49.47 14.75
C ARG A 625 6.02 48.36 14.19
N SER A 626 5.66 48.41 12.92
CA SER A 626 4.75 47.46 12.31
C SER A 626 4.99 47.31 10.80
N VAL A 627 4.67 46.14 10.27
CA VAL A 627 4.62 45.87 8.83
C VAL A 627 3.23 45.35 8.49
N ILE A 628 2.53 46.07 7.59
CA ILE A 628 1.19 45.67 7.13
C ILE A 628 1.29 45.23 5.68
N TRP A 629 0.79 44.03 5.40
CA TRP A 629 0.87 43.40 4.10
C TRP A 629 -0.41 43.50 3.28
N TYR A 630 -0.26 43.64 1.97
CA TYR A 630 -1.34 43.57 0.99
C TYR A 630 -0.94 42.71 -0.19
N VAL A 631 -1.89 41.95 -0.71
CA VAL A 631 -1.78 41.17 -1.95
C VAL A 631 -2.91 41.60 -2.87
N ASN A 632 -2.58 42.08 -4.08
CA ASN A 632 -3.55 42.63 -5.04
C ASN A 632 -4.52 43.66 -4.43
N GLY A 633 -4.00 44.52 -3.55
CA GLY A 633 -4.77 45.56 -2.87
C GLY A 633 -5.58 45.11 -1.65
N TRP A 634 -5.66 43.81 -1.37
CA TRP A 634 -6.34 43.28 -0.19
C TRP A 634 -5.37 43.09 0.96
N ARG A 635 -5.76 43.52 2.15
CA ARG A 635 -4.93 43.36 3.37
C ARG A 635 -4.81 41.90 3.71
N ALA A 636 -3.58 41.40 3.83
CA ALA A 636 -3.31 40.04 4.26
C ALA A 636 -3.55 39.92 5.78
N ILE A 637 -4.19 38.84 6.16
CA ILE A 637 -4.49 38.52 7.58
C ILE A 637 -3.43 37.61 8.21
N SER A 638 -2.47 37.12 7.42
CA SER A 638 -1.38 36.25 7.80
C SER A 638 -0.09 36.75 7.15
N ASP A 639 1.04 36.31 7.64
CA ASP A 639 2.37 36.48 7.04
C ASP A 639 2.67 35.48 5.92
N ARG A 640 1.68 34.67 5.55
CA ARG A 640 1.71 33.71 4.44
C ARG A 640 0.57 33.97 3.47
N TYR A 641 0.86 33.75 2.19
CA TYR A 641 -0.14 33.80 1.14
C TYR A 641 0.06 32.63 0.19
N VAL A 642 -0.98 31.83 -0.03
CA VAL A 642 -0.96 30.69 -0.97
C VAL A 642 -1.53 31.16 -2.28
N PHE A 643 -0.76 31.00 -3.36
CA PHE A 643 -1.21 31.34 -4.72
C PHE A 643 -2.17 30.26 -5.24
N ARG A 644 -3.42 30.61 -5.43
CA ARG A 644 -4.47 29.68 -5.88
C ARG A 644 -4.76 29.76 -7.38
N GLU A 645 -4.32 30.83 -8.03
CA GLU A 645 -4.57 31.11 -9.44
C GLU A 645 -3.28 31.60 -10.09
N THR A 646 -3.14 31.33 -11.40
CA THR A 646 -2.07 31.90 -12.21
C THR A 646 -2.32 33.38 -12.47
N GLY A 647 -1.28 34.17 -12.70
CA GLY A 647 -1.40 35.56 -13.06
C GLY A 647 -0.41 36.48 -12.39
N GLU A 648 -0.61 37.79 -12.60
CA GLU A 648 0.21 38.83 -11.98
C GLU A 648 -0.29 39.17 -10.59
N TYR A 649 0.65 39.19 -9.64
CA TYR A 649 0.38 39.56 -8.25
C TYR A 649 1.19 40.77 -7.86
N GLU A 650 0.54 41.72 -7.18
CA GLU A 650 1.19 42.87 -6.53
C GLU A 650 1.27 42.61 -5.04
N ILE A 651 2.50 42.54 -4.52
CA ILE A 651 2.80 42.37 -3.08
C ILE A 651 3.25 43.72 -2.55
N LYS A 652 2.54 44.23 -1.55
CA LYS A 652 2.83 45.51 -0.93
C LYS A 652 3.03 45.37 0.57
N ALA A 653 4.10 45.95 1.11
CA ALA A 653 4.33 46.12 2.53
C ALA A 653 4.28 47.60 2.88
N ILE A 654 3.59 47.93 3.98
CA ILE A 654 3.61 49.27 4.58
C ILE A 654 4.35 49.15 5.90
N LEU A 655 5.50 49.79 6.00
CA LEU A 655 6.31 49.91 7.21
C LEU A 655 5.90 51.19 7.95
N GLU A 656 5.61 51.10 9.26
CA GLU A 656 5.28 52.22 10.12
C GLU A 656 6.37 52.39 11.16
N TYR A 657 6.96 53.56 11.24
CA TYR A 657 8.07 53.88 12.14
C TYR A 657 7.60 54.53 13.46
N ALA A 658 8.24 54.12 14.56
CA ALA A 658 7.83 54.57 15.92
C ALA A 658 8.24 55.99 16.23
N SER A 659 9.30 56.51 15.58
CA SER A 659 9.90 57.80 15.90
C SER A 659 9.00 59.02 15.53
N ASP A 660 8.26 58.92 14.43
CA ASP A 660 7.47 60.02 13.87
C ASP A 660 6.13 59.61 13.24
N GLY A 661 5.80 58.30 13.28
CA GLY A 661 4.61 57.74 12.63
C GLY A 661 4.68 57.75 11.10
N SER A 662 5.87 57.98 10.51
CA SER A 662 6.06 57.96 9.10
C SER A 662 5.81 56.56 8.53
N LYS A 663 5.42 56.50 7.23
CA LYS A 663 5.14 55.25 6.53
C LYS A 663 5.99 55.14 5.30
N GLU A 664 6.63 53.98 5.12
CA GLU A 664 7.33 53.62 3.92
C GLU A 664 6.54 52.53 3.17
N TYR A 665 6.51 52.61 1.84
CA TYR A 665 5.73 51.76 0.99
C TYR A 665 6.67 50.95 0.10
N LEU A 666 6.67 49.62 0.26
CA LEU A 666 7.41 48.72 -0.59
C LEU A 666 6.42 47.95 -1.49
N VAL A 667 6.68 47.94 -2.76
CA VAL A 667 5.85 47.21 -3.73
C VAL A 667 6.73 46.33 -4.60
N ARG A 668 6.27 45.08 -4.82
CA ARG A 668 6.86 44.11 -5.74
C ARG A 668 5.75 43.47 -6.57
N ARG A 669 6.06 43.15 -7.80
CA ARG A 669 5.20 42.37 -8.69
C ARG A 669 5.88 41.07 -9.02
N LEU A 670 5.10 40.02 -9.14
CA LEU A 670 5.53 38.68 -9.51
C LEU A 670 4.47 38.01 -10.38
N THR A 671 4.89 37.05 -11.18
CA THR A 671 4.01 36.21 -12.00
C THR A 671 3.95 34.83 -11.36
N VAL A 672 2.74 34.28 -11.25
CA VAL A 672 2.47 32.91 -10.84
C VAL A 672 2.07 32.11 -12.07
N THR A 673 2.74 31.00 -12.31
CA THR A 673 2.45 30.09 -13.44
C THR A 673 1.73 28.84 -12.93
N ASP A 674 1.22 28.02 -13.85
CA ASP A 674 0.59 26.75 -13.50
C ASP A 674 1.67 25.71 -13.15
N ALA A 675 1.48 24.98 -12.07
CA ALA A 675 2.37 23.90 -11.67
C ALA A 675 2.34 22.69 -12.63
N PHE A 676 1.27 22.57 -13.41
CA PHE A 676 1.06 21.46 -14.36
C PHE A 676 1.67 21.65 -15.76
N ILE A 677 2.28 22.79 -16.05
CA ILE A 677 2.96 23.00 -17.35
C ILE A 677 4.48 22.88 -17.12
N LYS A 678 4.92 21.70 -16.75
CA LYS A 678 6.32 21.28 -16.79
C LYS A 678 6.47 20.02 -17.61
N ASP A 679 5.81 19.90 -18.72
CA ASP A 679 6.22 18.90 -19.70
C ASP A 679 5.81 19.35 -21.09
N GLU A 680 6.79 19.26 -21.95
CA GLU A 680 6.82 19.54 -23.37
C GLU A 680 7.27 20.99 -23.74
N GLU A 681 8.59 21.14 -23.68
CA GLU A 681 9.43 21.74 -24.72
C GLU A 681 10.81 22.10 -24.14
N GLU A 682 11.75 21.15 -24.25
CA GLU A 682 13.14 21.43 -24.62
C GLU A 682 13.84 20.10 -24.90
N GLU A 683 14.11 19.89 -26.19
CA GLU A 683 15.04 18.92 -26.71
C GLU A 683 16.48 19.17 -26.20
#